data_73febd72dcca888aa2cbfa894ef96284
#
_entry.id   73febd72dcca888aa2cbfa894ef96284
#
_cell.length_a   1.000
_cell.length_b   1.000
_cell.length_c   1.000
_cell.angle_alpha   90.00
_cell.angle_beta   90.00
_cell.angle_gamma   90.00
#
_symmetry.space_group_name_H-M   'P 1'
#
loop_
_entity.id
_entity.type
_entity.pdbx_description
1 polymer ?
#
loop_
_entity_poly.entity_id
_entity_poly.type
_entity_poly.pdbx_seq_one_letter_code
_entity_poly.pdbx_strand_id
1 'polypeptide(L)'
;VHLIEYQDGIPFSIDIPNPSIDDDSSAEKIKFGESVYVGNKNIYVSALNADNGRGKVFVYPFLNSSRTDENPWTNPFIIQPNTTLDNSHFGYKISESGNKVSISTFNQKTIYNYVINDLDKLELIDELTNSSSKDYFGRNIILTNEFILAGDYYANKFHIYKNENQSRVLNSSFSTAGQIVSIRNKIECVNGFAGQFACNEIDLMSYLDKTEIGGSNSTSLNDIWGWTDPQTGKEYAIVGMSNGTSFVDISNPENPSYLGRLPTQTSNSTWRDIKVYQNHAFIVSEASGHGMQVFDLTELRNISSPTTFSNTAYYSGFGNAHNIFINEDTGYAYAIGTSTCGPGGLHIVDISTPSIPSKSACVSDPNTGRNGTGYSHDVQCVIYNGPDTAYVGKEICFGSNETKVWIADLSTKSDDSSGGKTIGLGSYDNYYTHQGWLTEDHKYFIVNDELDENNNAYNNTRTLIWNVEDLSNPVVETTYFGPTPSIDHNNYIIGDKVYMSHYTSGLRILDISNISSPTESAFFDVYPANNNTSFDGTWSNYPYYSSGVIAVTGIDEGLFVVNPKGNVQGEAPTVTYAVPSEGNVTLSWDLIGDSTTKVNIYRSVEEGFTPSNSNFLVSVDYPGTEYTDSSLDINVFYYYKLSVETNGQEGPFSNEIKVKPIVAPNQPPTIDTPENVEFFEDTELNVTLSGISYGGDVNPQNITITAKADNSELFSEINVLESSPEQIALIPIENKYGTSIINVTVKDDGGVLNGGIDSTTVSFNATVYPVNDPPSAFGAIGEYLVGSGQYLPGSDFRTLYVTPENVADSIKFVWEPAADVDGDNVQYRMIGYQGLEFLSMTTYTSDNFKTWALKDLIAQTDTVTVSEGAWNVIATDGQSFNTAIAIGGKLRVDGRQ
;
A
#
# COMPACT_ATOMS: atom_id res chain seq x y z
N VAL A 1 30.77 26.89 -36.91
CA VAL A 1 29.79 25.93 -36.36
C VAL A 1 29.49 24.93 -37.47
N HIS A 2 29.67 23.64 -37.15
CA HIS A 2 29.33 22.55 -38.03
C HIS A 2 27.93 22.04 -37.75
N LEU A 3 27.05 21.98 -38.73
CA LEU A 3 25.76 21.34 -38.68
C LEU A 3 25.82 20.08 -39.57
N ILE A 4 25.26 19.00 -39.05
CA ILE A 4 25.07 17.78 -39.85
C ILE A 4 23.59 17.68 -40.19
N GLU A 5 23.27 17.70 -41.47
CA GLU A 5 21.92 17.51 -41.97
C GLU A 5 21.86 16.17 -42.73
N TYR A 6 20.71 15.51 -42.70
CA TYR A 6 20.49 14.26 -43.43
C TYR A 6 19.51 14.52 -44.55
N GLN A 7 19.92 14.27 -45.76
CA GLN A 7 19.06 14.27 -46.94
C GLN A 7 19.05 12.87 -47.53
N ASP A 8 17.87 12.28 -47.63
CA ASP A 8 17.69 10.87 -48.10
C ASP A 8 18.58 9.85 -47.36
N GLY A 9 18.80 10.08 -46.06
CA GLY A 9 19.63 9.21 -45.22
C GLY A 9 21.14 9.41 -45.34
N ILE A 10 21.60 10.37 -46.14
CA ILE A 10 23.03 10.67 -46.34
C ILE A 10 23.37 11.93 -45.51
N PRO A 11 24.30 11.86 -44.58
CA PRO A 11 24.73 13.03 -43.82
C PRO A 11 25.61 13.95 -44.68
N PHE A 12 25.33 15.26 -44.65
CA PHE A 12 26.23 16.28 -45.17
C PHE A 12 26.42 17.39 -44.13
N SER A 13 27.61 17.93 -44.09
CA SER A 13 27.94 18.96 -43.12
C SER A 13 27.83 20.37 -43.74
N ILE A 14 27.24 21.26 -42.97
CA ILE A 14 27.16 22.68 -43.31
C ILE A 14 28.03 23.47 -42.35
N ASP A 15 28.98 24.23 -42.89
CA ASP A 15 29.79 25.11 -42.10
C ASP A 15 29.15 26.51 -42.04
N ILE A 16 28.74 26.93 -40.88
CA ILE A 16 28.34 28.31 -40.61
C ILE A 16 29.60 29.10 -40.28
N PRO A 17 30.05 30.01 -41.17
CA PRO A 17 31.23 30.82 -40.92
C PRO A 17 31.04 31.80 -39.79
N ASN A 18 32.12 32.11 -39.07
CA ASN A 18 32.09 33.21 -38.11
C ASN A 18 31.93 34.53 -38.90
N PRO A 19 30.84 35.27 -38.70
CA PRO A 19 30.71 36.53 -39.39
C PRO A 19 31.81 37.50 -38.94
N SER A 20 32.49 38.15 -39.88
CA SER A 20 33.52 39.16 -39.60
C SER A 20 32.89 40.30 -38.83
N ILE A 21 33.11 40.33 -37.50
CA ILE A 21 32.82 41.46 -36.65
C ILE A 21 34.06 42.30 -36.61
N ASP A 22 33.94 43.58 -36.89
CA ASP A 22 35.02 44.56 -36.98
C ASP A 22 36.13 44.33 -35.96
N ASP A 23 37.35 44.31 -36.51
CA ASP A 23 38.67 44.36 -35.84
C ASP A 23 38.93 43.41 -34.63
N ASP A 24 39.81 42.45 -34.84
CA ASP A 24 40.65 41.71 -33.89
C ASP A 24 39.98 40.66 -32.97
N SER A 25 38.78 40.21 -33.29
CA SER A 25 38.10 39.17 -32.49
C SER A 25 38.10 37.79 -33.20
N SER A 26 39.03 36.90 -32.86
CA SER A 26 38.96 35.48 -33.26
C SER A 26 37.68 34.86 -32.73
N ALA A 27 37.10 33.88 -33.45
CA ALA A 27 35.91 33.14 -33.01
C ALA A 27 36.00 32.60 -31.56
N GLU A 28 37.22 32.25 -31.20
CA GLU A 28 37.59 31.75 -29.89
C GLU A 28 37.44 32.81 -28.76
N LYS A 29 37.83 34.07 -29.04
CA LYS A 29 37.76 35.18 -28.09
C LYS A 29 36.29 35.59 -27.81
N ILE A 30 35.42 35.57 -28.81
CA ILE A 30 34.01 35.95 -28.65
C ILE A 30 33.12 34.78 -28.27
N LYS A 31 33.64 33.57 -28.18
CA LYS A 31 32.88 32.31 -27.90
C LYS A 31 31.73 32.12 -28.88
N PHE A 32 32.00 32.22 -30.18
CA PHE A 32 31.03 32.00 -31.23
C PHE A 32 30.70 30.51 -31.33
N GLY A 33 29.41 30.17 -31.24
CA GLY A 33 28.92 28.80 -31.28
C GLY A 33 28.89 28.08 -29.94
N GLU A 34 29.13 28.76 -28.83
CA GLU A 34 29.01 28.17 -27.47
C GLU A 34 27.58 27.64 -27.20
N SER A 35 26.57 28.32 -27.74
CA SER A 35 25.20 27.87 -27.75
C SER A 35 24.66 27.95 -29.16
N VAL A 36 24.13 26.84 -29.66
CA VAL A 36 23.48 26.74 -30.96
C VAL A 36 22.11 26.14 -30.76
N TYR A 37 21.10 26.71 -31.39
CA TYR A 37 19.74 26.22 -31.36
C TYR A 37 19.17 26.18 -32.78
N VAL A 38 18.65 25.04 -33.19
CA VAL A 38 17.98 24.84 -34.48
C VAL A 38 16.48 24.94 -34.24
N GLY A 39 15.89 26.05 -34.65
CA GLY A 39 14.46 26.27 -34.54
C GLY A 39 13.73 25.86 -35.82
N ASN A 40 12.43 26.15 -35.89
CA ASN A 40 11.58 25.80 -37.03
C ASN A 40 11.89 26.60 -38.30
N LYS A 41 12.33 27.83 -38.15
CA LYS A 41 12.60 28.76 -39.27
C LYS A 41 14.01 29.33 -39.27
N ASN A 42 14.73 29.25 -38.17
CA ASN A 42 16.02 29.89 -38.00
C ASN A 42 16.99 28.98 -37.25
N ILE A 43 18.29 29.20 -37.51
CA ILE A 43 19.37 28.73 -36.66
C ILE A 43 19.89 29.91 -35.86
N TYR A 44 20.02 29.69 -34.57
CA TYR A 44 20.52 30.70 -33.63
C TYR A 44 21.90 30.27 -33.17
N VAL A 45 22.89 31.18 -33.31
CA VAL A 45 24.28 30.92 -32.89
C VAL A 45 24.72 32.04 -31.98
N SER A 46 25.11 31.69 -30.74
CA SER A 46 25.57 32.65 -29.77
C SER A 46 27.04 33.05 -29.93
N ALA A 47 27.36 34.26 -29.51
CA ALA A 47 28.71 34.75 -29.30
C ALA A 47 28.75 35.44 -27.93
N LEU A 48 28.95 34.67 -26.87
CA LEU A 48 28.73 35.09 -25.50
C LEU A 48 29.64 36.23 -25.03
N ASN A 49 30.87 36.27 -25.52
CA ASN A 49 31.85 37.28 -25.11
C ASN A 49 31.90 38.47 -26.08
N ALA A 50 31.03 38.51 -27.09
CA ALA A 50 30.99 39.65 -28.00
C ALA A 50 30.61 40.94 -27.26
N ASP A 51 31.16 42.09 -27.67
CA ASP A 51 30.84 43.40 -27.14
C ASP A 51 31.03 43.53 -25.61
N ASN A 52 32.24 43.36 -25.15
CA ASN A 52 32.61 43.35 -23.72
C ASN A 52 31.84 42.29 -22.89
N GLY A 53 31.51 41.16 -23.46
CA GLY A 53 30.77 40.11 -22.79
C GLY A 53 29.27 40.41 -22.68
N ARG A 54 28.73 41.41 -23.33
CA ARG A 54 27.29 41.64 -23.40
C ARG A 54 26.59 40.49 -24.13
N GLY A 55 27.28 39.88 -25.07
CA GLY A 55 26.79 38.75 -25.84
C GLY A 55 25.96 39.15 -27.05
N LYS A 56 26.02 38.34 -28.10
CA LYS A 56 25.22 38.50 -29.32
C LYS A 56 24.68 37.16 -29.77
N VAL A 57 23.51 37.19 -30.41
CA VAL A 57 22.96 36.00 -31.08
C VAL A 57 22.84 36.32 -32.58
N PHE A 58 23.45 35.48 -33.37
CA PHE A 58 23.37 35.52 -34.84
C PHE A 58 22.24 34.59 -35.28
N VAL A 59 21.32 35.12 -36.07
CA VAL A 59 20.15 34.40 -36.54
C VAL A 59 20.25 34.15 -38.03
N TYR A 60 20.28 32.91 -38.42
CA TYR A 60 20.35 32.46 -39.81
C TYR A 60 19.00 31.88 -40.21
N PRO A 61 18.19 32.56 -41.05
CA PRO A 61 16.92 32.00 -41.54
C PRO A 61 17.11 30.79 -42.45
N PHE A 62 16.26 29.77 -42.30
CA PHE A 62 16.19 28.71 -43.30
C PHE A 62 15.75 29.29 -44.64
N LEU A 63 16.34 28.75 -45.74
CA LEU A 63 16.00 29.17 -47.10
C LEU A 63 14.51 28.91 -47.41
N ASN A 64 13.76 29.94 -47.71
CA ASN A 64 12.57 29.77 -48.56
C ASN A 64 13.05 29.54 -50.00
N SER A 65 12.34 28.69 -50.75
CA SER A 65 12.64 28.21 -52.10
C SER A 65 12.76 29.34 -53.20
N SER A 66 12.85 30.62 -52.82
CA SER A 66 12.95 31.78 -53.68
C SER A 66 14.25 32.57 -53.51
N ARG A 67 15.18 32.13 -52.65
CA ARG A 67 16.50 32.79 -52.50
C ARG A 67 17.52 32.15 -53.41
N THR A 68 18.08 32.97 -54.32
CA THR A 68 19.09 32.60 -55.32
C THR A 68 20.55 32.84 -54.89
N ASP A 69 20.79 33.06 -53.57
CA ASP A 69 22.12 33.35 -53.08
C ASP A 69 22.96 32.09 -52.89
N GLU A 70 24.15 32.04 -53.41
CA GLU A 70 25.06 30.88 -53.43
C GLU A 70 25.53 30.42 -52.04
N ASN A 71 25.28 31.21 -50.98
CA ASN A 71 25.58 30.82 -49.59
C ASN A 71 24.61 31.48 -48.58
N PRO A 72 23.60 30.78 -48.14
CA PRO A 72 22.57 31.33 -47.25
C PRO A 72 23.08 31.72 -45.84
N TRP A 73 24.26 31.25 -45.49
CA TRP A 73 24.85 31.42 -44.16
C TRP A 73 25.77 32.64 -44.00
N THR A 74 25.88 33.51 -45.02
CA THR A 74 26.82 34.65 -45.02
C THR A 74 26.26 35.92 -44.39
N ASN A 75 24.95 36.09 -44.27
CA ASN A 75 24.30 37.31 -43.83
C ASN A 75 23.28 37.07 -42.73
N PRO A 76 23.70 36.71 -41.50
CA PRO A 76 22.81 36.63 -40.38
C PRO A 76 22.34 38.04 -39.96
N PHE A 77 21.14 38.14 -39.37
CA PHE A 77 20.85 39.30 -38.57
C PHE A 77 21.27 39.07 -37.10
N ILE A 78 21.60 40.14 -36.40
CA ILE A 78 22.16 40.08 -35.06
C ILE A 78 21.12 40.59 -34.08
N ILE A 79 20.96 39.86 -32.98
CA ILE A 79 20.15 40.28 -31.85
C ILE A 79 21.08 40.60 -30.69
N GLN A 80 20.91 41.77 -30.11
CA GLN A 80 21.52 42.20 -28.85
C GLN A 80 20.61 43.27 -28.24
N PRO A 81 19.89 42.99 -27.14
CA PRO A 81 19.07 43.99 -26.48
C PRO A 81 19.90 45.14 -25.93
N ASN A 82 19.37 46.37 -26.03
CA ASN A 82 20.05 47.54 -25.49
C ASN A 82 20.18 47.51 -23.96
N THR A 83 19.37 46.72 -23.29
CA THR A 83 19.37 46.53 -21.84
C THR A 83 20.40 45.50 -21.32
N THR A 84 21.15 44.83 -22.22
CA THR A 84 22.23 43.90 -21.81
C THR A 84 23.41 44.73 -21.27
N LEU A 85 23.93 44.25 -20.12
CA LEU A 85 25.07 44.85 -19.43
C LEU A 85 26.39 44.17 -19.85
N ASP A 86 27.51 44.81 -19.62
CA ASP A 86 28.83 44.22 -19.81
C ASP A 86 28.93 42.92 -18.97
N ASN A 87 29.51 41.88 -19.54
CA ASN A 87 29.59 40.52 -18.99
C ASN A 87 28.24 39.83 -18.70
N SER A 88 27.14 40.24 -19.32
CA SER A 88 25.84 39.58 -19.18
C SER A 88 25.75 38.25 -19.92
N HIS A 89 26.57 38.07 -20.96
CA HIS A 89 26.60 36.85 -21.80
C HIS A 89 25.23 36.49 -22.38
N PHE A 90 24.58 37.40 -23.07
CA PHE A 90 23.33 37.18 -23.79
C PHE A 90 23.51 36.11 -24.89
N GLY A 91 22.56 35.20 -24.99
CA GLY A 91 22.64 34.06 -25.87
C GLY A 91 23.07 32.76 -25.14
N TYR A 92 23.09 32.76 -23.81
CA TYR A 92 23.56 31.63 -23.02
C TYR A 92 22.69 30.37 -23.24
N LYS A 93 21.37 30.50 -23.24
CA LYS A 93 20.40 29.48 -23.66
C LYS A 93 19.35 30.10 -24.58
N ILE A 94 18.92 29.30 -25.55
CA ILE A 94 17.94 29.72 -26.56
C ILE A 94 16.88 28.60 -26.61
N SER A 95 15.62 28.97 -26.69
CA SER A 95 14.50 28.04 -26.89
C SER A 95 13.44 28.70 -27.79
N GLU A 96 12.90 27.94 -28.75
CA GLU A 96 11.85 28.38 -29.66
C GLU A 96 10.61 27.46 -29.55
N SER A 97 9.43 28.06 -29.66
CA SER A 97 8.17 27.33 -29.75
C SER A 97 7.18 28.13 -30.60
N GLY A 98 6.76 27.57 -31.75
CA GLY A 98 5.90 28.25 -32.72
C GLY A 98 6.58 29.47 -33.30
N ASN A 99 6.04 30.65 -33.07
CA ASN A 99 6.66 31.95 -33.50
C ASN A 99 7.31 32.70 -32.33
N LYS A 100 7.57 32.05 -31.17
CA LYS A 100 8.16 32.66 -30.00
C LYS A 100 9.58 32.17 -29.77
N VAL A 101 10.45 33.02 -29.28
CA VAL A 101 11.84 32.67 -28.95
C VAL A 101 12.19 33.29 -27.60
N SER A 102 12.81 32.55 -26.73
CA SER A 102 13.35 33.02 -25.45
C SER A 102 14.86 32.83 -25.43
N ILE A 103 15.57 33.90 -25.05
CA ILE A 103 17.04 33.92 -25.01
C ILE A 103 17.47 34.41 -23.64
N SER A 104 18.30 33.63 -22.94
CA SER A 104 18.76 34.01 -21.61
C SER A 104 20.15 34.66 -21.59
N THR A 105 20.42 35.34 -20.47
CA THR A 105 21.76 35.82 -20.08
C THR A 105 22.33 34.93 -18.97
N PHE A 106 23.68 34.87 -18.88
CA PHE A 106 24.32 34.11 -17.80
C PHE A 106 24.37 34.89 -16.48
N ASN A 107 24.86 36.14 -16.52
CA ASN A 107 25.13 36.94 -15.31
C ASN A 107 24.04 37.99 -15.02
N GLN A 108 23.26 38.40 -15.97
CA GLN A 108 22.25 39.48 -15.81
C GLN A 108 20.93 38.94 -15.24
N LYS A 109 20.73 37.63 -15.14
CA LYS A 109 19.51 36.99 -14.61
C LYS A 109 18.23 37.37 -15.37
N THR A 110 18.34 37.54 -16.66
CA THR A 110 17.25 38.01 -17.52
C THR A 110 17.04 37.04 -18.67
N ILE A 111 15.78 36.78 -18.98
CA ILE A 111 15.32 36.05 -20.16
C ILE A 111 14.61 37.05 -21.05
N TYR A 112 15.09 37.21 -22.25
CA TYR A 112 14.53 38.07 -23.28
C TYR A 112 13.61 37.29 -24.19
N ASN A 113 12.36 37.70 -24.33
CA ASN A 113 11.35 36.99 -25.10
C ASN A 113 11.02 37.75 -26.37
N TYR A 114 11.09 37.05 -27.47
CA TYR A 114 10.83 37.58 -28.81
C TYR A 114 9.66 36.90 -29.49
N VAL A 115 9.03 37.57 -30.44
CA VAL A 115 8.13 36.99 -31.43
C VAL A 115 8.75 37.10 -32.81
N ILE A 116 8.62 36.05 -33.62
CA ILE A 116 8.95 36.09 -35.06
C ILE A 116 7.74 36.69 -35.76
N ASN A 117 7.92 37.89 -36.32
CA ASN A 117 6.84 38.58 -37.04
C ASN A 117 6.65 38.03 -38.47
N ASP A 118 5.67 38.58 -39.19
CA ASP A 118 5.36 38.18 -40.58
C ASP A 118 6.49 38.43 -41.61
N LEU A 119 7.53 39.18 -41.24
CA LEU A 119 8.72 39.43 -42.05
C LEU A 119 9.89 38.55 -41.61
N ASP A 120 9.64 37.50 -40.82
CA ASP A 120 10.65 36.62 -40.21
C ASP A 120 11.70 37.32 -39.35
N LYS A 121 11.39 38.50 -38.79
CA LYS A 121 12.23 39.26 -37.86
C LYS A 121 11.79 38.99 -36.43
N LEU A 122 12.77 39.03 -35.52
CA LEU A 122 12.50 38.91 -34.08
C LEU A 122 12.22 40.27 -33.48
N GLU A 123 11.07 40.42 -32.85
CA GLU A 123 10.66 41.60 -32.09
C GLU A 123 10.63 41.26 -30.62
N LEU A 124 11.32 42.05 -29.77
CA LEU A 124 11.32 41.90 -28.31
C LEU A 124 9.93 42.19 -27.77
N ILE A 125 9.35 41.21 -27.05
CA ILE A 125 8.04 41.34 -26.41
C ILE A 125 8.21 41.83 -24.98
N ASP A 126 9.03 41.11 -24.19
CA ASP A 126 9.24 41.38 -22.76
C ASP A 126 10.59 40.84 -22.27
N GLU A 127 10.92 41.24 -21.04
CA GLU A 127 12.12 40.82 -20.31
C GLU A 127 11.69 40.24 -18.94
N LEU A 128 12.08 39.00 -18.64
CA LEU A 128 11.84 38.35 -17.35
C LEU A 128 13.14 38.41 -16.53
N THR A 129 13.14 39.20 -15.46
CA THR A 129 14.29 39.32 -14.55
C THR A 129 13.91 38.81 -13.17
N ASN A 130 14.75 37.96 -12.58
CA ASN A 130 14.60 37.53 -11.21
C ASN A 130 15.60 38.22 -10.29
N SER A 131 15.19 39.33 -9.69
CA SER A 131 16.02 40.12 -8.81
C SER A 131 16.37 39.47 -7.47
N SER A 132 15.60 38.45 -7.07
CA SER A 132 15.82 37.70 -5.82
C SER A 132 16.80 36.53 -5.99
N SER A 133 17.14 36.17 -7.22
CA SER A 133 18.08 35.10 -7.50
C SER A 133 19.52 35.51 -7.20
N LYS A 134 20.32 34.62 -6.66
CA LYS A 134 21.75 34.89 -6.45
C LYS A 134 22.44 34.81 -7.79
N ASP A 135 22.77 34.01 -8.51
CA ASP A 135 23.40 34.09 -9.85
C ASP A 135 23.03 32.85 -10.68
N TYR A 136 22.34 32.82 -11.74
CA TYR A 136 22.05 31.68 -12.64
C TYR A 136 20.58 31.46 -12.94
N PHE A 137 19.69 32.46 -12.72
CA PHE A 137 18.32 32.40 -13.26
C PHE A 137 18.37 32.39 -14.80
N GLY A 138 17.59 31.52 -15.41
CA GLY A 138 17.56 31.35 -16.88
C GLY A 138 18.70 30.52 -17.45
N ARG A 139 19.48 29.85 -16.62
CA ARG A 139 20.55 28.95 -17.07
C ARG A 139 20.03 27.76 -17.90
N ASN A 140 18.84 27.35 -17.61
CA ASN A 140 18.05 26.42 -18.44
C ASN A 140 16.70 27.06 -18.70
N ILE A 141 16.27 27.09 -19.95
CA ILE A 141 14.96 27.56 -20.35
C ILE A 141 14.31 26.57 -21.31
N ILE A 142 13.03 26.36 -21.12
CA ILE A 142 12.18 25.63 -22.04
C ILE A 142 11.00 26.52 -22.36
N LEU A 143 10.74 26.72 -23.63
CA LEU A 143 9.62 27.52 -24.13
C LEU A 143 8.58 26.60 -24.74
N THR A 144 7.33 26.79 -24.36
CA THR A 144 6.17 26.19 -25.02
C THR A 144 5.25 27.30 -25.53
N ASN A 145 4.21 26.96 -26.24
CA ASN A 145 3.23 27.96 -26.71
C ASN A 145 2.57 28.73 -25.55
N GLU A 146 2.44 28.12 -24.38
CA GLU A 146 1.72 28.67 -23.23
C GLU A 146 2.62 29.13 -22.10
N PHE A 147 3.80 28.50 -21.92
CA PHE A 147 4.64 28.71 -20.75
C PHE A 147 6.12 28.91 -21.11
N ILE A 148 6.84 29.60 -20.22
CA ILE A 148 8.30 29.52 -20.10
C ILE A 148 8.59 28.77 -18.79
N LEU A 149 9.42 27.75 -18.84
CA LEU A 149 10.06 27.15 -17.68
C LEU A 149 11.49 27.68 -17.59
N ALA A 150 11.82 28.33 -16.49
CA ALA A 150 13.15 28.94 -16.26
C ALA A 150 13.79 28.37 -15.00
N GLY A 151 14.96 27.74 -15.16
CA GLY A 151 15.73 27.18 -14.05
C GLY A 151 16.51 28.26 -13.31
N ASP A 152 16.55 28.19 -11.97
CA ASP A 152 17.37 28.97 -11.05
C ASP A 152 18.24 28.01 -10.23
N TYR A 153 19.44 27.76 -10.70
CA TYR A 153 20.32 26.69 -10.21
C TYR A 153 20.69 26.84 -8.71
N TYR A 154 21.02 28.06 -8.23
CA TYR A 154 21.37 28.25 -6.82
C TYR A 154 20.18 28.34 -5.87
N ALA A 155 19.02 28.71 -6.38
CA ALA A 155 17.81 28.70 -5.60
C ALA A 155 17.17 27.29 -5.58
N ASN A 156 17.73 26.34 -6.36
CA ASN A 156 17.13 25.03 -6.60
C ASN A 156 15.66 25.16 -6.95
N LYS A 157 15.34 25.99 -7.92
CA LYS A 157 13.96 26.29 -8.31
C LYS A 157 13.79 26.31 -9.81
N PHE A 158 12.60 25.91 -10.24
CA PHE A 158 12.05 26.27 -11.52
C PHE A 158 10.95 27.32 -11.34
N HIS A 159 10.88 28.25 -12.26
CA HIS A 159 9.83 29.25 -12.35
C HIS A 159 9.03 29.00 -13.62
N ILE A 160 7.73 28.90 -13.49
CA ILE A 160 6.81 28.78 -14.62
C ILE A 160 6.14 30.11 -14.83
N TYR A 161 6.35 30.71 -16.01
CA TYR A 161 5.69 31.95 -16.44
C TYR A 161 4.64 31.61 -17.49
N LYS A 162 3.39 31.92 -17.21
CA LYS A 162 2.29 31.78 -18.16
C LYS A 162 2.14 33.03 -19.01
N ASN A 163 1.78 32.84 -20.27
CA ASN A 163 1.53 33.90 -21.20
C ASN A 163 0.07 34.40 -21.03
N GLU A 164 -0.13 35.57 -20.41
CA GLU A 164 -1.44 36.16 -20.19
C GLU A 164 -1.47 37.59 -20.77
N ASN A 165 -2.41 37.88 -21.71
CA ASN A 165 -2.66 39.19 -22.26
C ASN A 165 -1.41 39.96 -22.73
N GLN A 166 -0.49 39.32 -23.45
CA GLN A 166 0.77 39.88 -23.97
C GLN A 166 1.85 40.17 -22.89
N SER A 167 1.63 39.77 -21.65
CA SER A 167 2.65 39.78 -20.60
C SER A 167 2.80 38.41 -20.01
N ARG A 168 3.95 38.15 -19.36
CA ARG A 168 4.23 36.86 -18.72
C ARG A 168 4.18 37.01 -17.21
N VAL A 169 3.24 36.28 -16.62
CA VAL A 169 3.01 36.30 -15.19
C VAL A 169 3.62 35.03 -14.58
N LEU A 170 4.35 35.17 -13.48
CA LEU A 170 4.83 34.08 -12.72
C LEU A 170 3.63 33.26 -12.23
N ASN A 171 3.44 32.05 -12.79
CA ASN A 171 2.33 31.17 -12.46
C ASN A 171 2.65 30.34 -11.20
N SER A 172 3.86 29.85 -11.12
CA SER A 172 4.32 29.04 -9.98
C SER A 172 5.85 28.97 -9.94
N SER A 173 6.37 28.62 -8.77
CA SER A 173 7.78 28.33 -8.57
C SER A 173 7.89 27.03 -7.78
N PHE A 174 8.75 26.13 -8.23
CA PHE A 174 9.01 24.85 -7.61
C PHE A 174 10.45 24.80 -7.14
N SER A 175 10.67 24.30 -5.91
CA SER A 175 12.03 24.06 -5.42
C SER A 175 12.56 22.75 -6.03
N THR A 176 13.79 22.79 -6.52
CA THR A 176 14.50 21.59 -7.00
C THR A 176 15.46 21.03 -5.94
N ALA A 177 15.44 21.58 -4.71
CA ALA A 177 16.22 21.06 -3.62
C ALA A 177 15.70 19.67 -3.20
N GLY A 178 16.11 18.66 -3.93
CA GLY A 178 15.87 17.27 -3.59
C GLY A 178 14.48 16.71 -3.92
N GLN A 179 13.60 17.44 -4.59
CA GLN A 179 12.31 16.92 -5.00
C GLN A 179 12.12 17.00 -6.51
N ILE A 180 12.14 15.85 -7.13
CA ILE A 180 11.61 15.66 -8.48
C ILE A 180 10.09 15.85 -8.36
N VAL A 181 9.50 16.75 -9.16
CA VAL A 181 8.04 16.93 -9.19
C VAL A 181 7.40 15.65 -9.69
N SER A 182 6.38 15.15 -8.99
CA SER A 182 5.65 13.97 -9.42
C SER A 182 5.16 14.09 -10.86
N ILE A 183 5.33 13.02 -11.61
CA ILE A 183 4.98 12.93 -13.02
C ILE A 183 3.75 12.02 -13.12
N ARG A 184 2.69 12.54 -13.65
CA ARG A 184 1.46 11.81 -13.96
C ARG A 184 1.20 11.98 -15.45
N ASN A 185 1.43 11.00 -16.20
CA ASN A 185 1.35 10.78 -17.64
C ASN A 185 2.62 10.13 -18.15
N LYS A 186 2.45 9.23 -19.09
CA LYS A 186 3.54 8.52 -19.75
C LYS A 186 4.57 9.48 -20.35
N ILE A 187 5.85 9.21 -20.11
CA ILE A 187 6.98 9.79 -20.84
C ILE A 187 7.75 8.65 -21.50
N GLU A 188 7.74 8.63 -22.82
CA GLU A 188 8.47 7.61 -23.57
C GLU A 188 9.99 7.78 -23.42
N CYS A 189 10.69 6.65 -23.38
CA CYS A 189 12.14 6.61 -23.49
C CYS A 189 12.56 6.90 -24.93
N VAL A 190 13.03 8.10 -25.21
CA VAL A 190 13.45 8.54 -26.54
C VAL A 190 14.86 9.09 -26.47
N ASN A 191 15.72 8.62 -27.37
CA ASN A 191 17.13 9.01 -27.41
C ASN A 191 17.88 8.82 -26.07
N GLY A 192 17.54 7.76 -25.33
CA GLY A 192 18.19 7.41 -24.08
C GLY A 192 17.65 8.12 -22.84
N PHE A 193 16.52 8.83 -22.94
CA PHE A 193 15.91 9.55 -21.81
C PHE A 193 14.39 9.48 -21.82
N ALA A 194 13.81 9.32 -20.62
CA ALA A 194 12.42 9.59 -20.30
C ALA A 194 12.37 10.81 -19.37
N GLY A 195 12.17 11.99 -19.92
CA GLY A 195 12.32 13.25 -19.18
C GLY A 195 13.77 13.48 -18.75
N GLN A 196 14.04 13.46 -17.46
CA GLN A 196 15.40 13.61 -16.91
C GLN A 196 16.08 12.26 -16.58
N PHE A 197 15.36 11.17 -16.67
CA PHE A 197 15.83 9.85 -16.29
C PHE A 197 16.46 9.17 -17.50
N ALA A 198 17.69 8.69 -17.34
CA ALA A 198 18.33 7.89 -18.39
C ALA A 198 17.61 6.53 -18.51
N CYS A 199 17.41 6.07 -19.72
CA CYS A 199 16.67 4.83 -19.96
C CYS A 199 17.09 4.16 -21.25
N ASN A 200 16.79 2.89 -21.35
CA ASN A 200 16.84 2.12 -22.60
C ASN A 200 15.69 1.12 -22.58
N GLU A 201 14.82 1.16 -23.61
CA GLU A 201 13.68 0.25 -23.78
C GLU A 201 12.69 0.21 -22.59
N ILE A 202 12.67 1.23 -21.73
CA ILE A 202 11.71 1.35 -20.61
C ILE A 202 11.11 2.77 -20.61
N ASP A 203 9.80 2.86 -20.70
CA ASP A 203 9.04 4.10 -20.59
C ASP A 203 8.71 4.41 -19.13
N LEU A 204 8.68 5.68 -18.75
CA LEU A 204 8.14 6.13 -17.48
C LEU A 204 6.62 6.29 -17.61
N MET A 205 5.85 5.52 -16.85
CA MET A 205 4.40 5.68 -16.79
C MET A 205 4.02 6.78 -15.83
N SER A 206 4.60 6.76 -14.63
CA SER A 206 4.45 7.82 -13.64
C SER A 206 5.58 7.79 -12.61
N TYR A 207 5.72 8.92 -11.91
CA TYR A 207 6.57 9.07 -10.76
C TYR A 207 5.81 9.83 -9.65
N LEU A 208 5.85 9.31 -8.44
CA LEU A 208 5.25 9.91 -7.25
C LEU A 208 6.34 10.22 -6.22
N ASP A 209 6.51 11.50 -5.88
CA ASP A 209 7.37 11.90 -4.77
C ASP A 209 6.92 11.21 -3.47
N LYS A 210 7.88 10.85 -2.63
CA LYS A 210 7.61 10.18 -1.35
C LYS A 210 6.60 10.91 -0.46
N THR A 211 6.47 12.23 -0.59
CA THR A 211 5.49 13.02 0.17
C THR A 211 4.06 12.84 -0.35
N GLU A 212 3.87 12.48 -1.61
CA GLU A 212 2.56 12.23 -2.19
C GLU A 212 2.01 10.83 -1.87
N ILE A 213 2.87 9.95 -1.39
CA ILE A 213 2.49 8.60 -0.95
C ILE A 213 2.51 8.44 0.58
N GLY A 214 2.36 9.56 1.32
CA GLY A 214 2.21 9.57 2.77
C GLY A 214 3.52 9.61 3.56
N GLY A 215 4.65 9.81 2.91
CA GLY A 215 5.93 10.11 3.53
C GLY A 215 6.12 11.58 3.88
N SER A 216 7.34 11.97 4.21
CA SER A 216 7.81 13.33 4.44
C SER A 216 9.22 13.48 3.87
N ASN A 217 9.77 14.69 3.88
CA ASN A 217 11.15 14.92 3.42
C ASN A 217 12.20 14.10 4.20
N SER A 218 11.90 13.69 5.42
CA SER A 218 12.78 12.86 6.27
C SER A 218 12.45 11.36 6.19
N THR A 219 11.49 10.96 5.36
CA THR A 219 11.14 9.57 5.14
C THR A 219 12.01 9.02 4.01
N SER A 220 12.60 7.85 4.20
CA SER A 220 13.22 7.08 3.12
C SER A 220 12.32 5.91 2.76
N LEU A 221 12.25 5.58 1.47
CA LEU A 221 11.62 4.37 0.98
C LEU A 221 12.59 3.19 1.10
N ASN A 222 12.06 1.99 1.11
CA ASN A 222 12.82 0.76 1.12
C ASN A 222 12.13 -0.29 0.24
N ASP A 223 11.91 -1.51 0.72
CA ASP A 223 11.38 -2.58 -0.11
C ASP A 223 9.97 -2.27 -0.64
N ILE A 224 9.63 -2.94 -1.71
CA ILE A 224 8.34 -2.84 -2.37
C ILE A 224 7.83 -4.23 -2.73
N TRP A 225 6.53 -4.43 -2.57
CA TRP A 225 5.84 -5.58 -3.11
C TRP A 225 4.59 -5.16 -3.86
N GLY A 226 4.04 -6.04 -4.65
CA GLY A 226 2.81 -5.80 -5.39
C GLY A 226 1.67 -6.69 -4.91
N TRP A 227 0.45 -6.26 -5.18
CA TRP A 227 -0.73 -7.07 -5.05
C TRP A 227 -1.68 -6.77 -6.21
N THR A 228 -2.09 -7.83 -6.91
CA THR A 228 -3.20 -7.76 -7.85
C THR A 228 -4.43 -8.33 -7.15
N ASP A 229 -5.47 -7.52 -6.99
CA ASP A 229 -6.69 -7.95 -6.34
C ASP A 229 -7.41 -9.01 -7.20
N PRO A 230 -7.53 -10.24 -6.74
CA PRO A 230 -8.14 -11.31 -7.54
C PRO A 230 -9.63 -11.09 -7.84
N GLN A 231 -10.29 -10.22 -7.07
CA GLN A 231 -11.71 -9.91 -7.29
C GLN A 231 -11.92 -8.80 -8.32
N THR A 232 -11.06 -7.78 -8.35
CA THR A 232 -11.27 -6.59 -9.17
C THR A 232 -10.27 -6.46 -10.32
N GLY A 233 -9.19 -7.25 -10.32
CA GLY A 233 -8.06 -7.12 -11.25
C GLY A 233 -7.22 -5.86 -11.04
N LYS A 234 -7.49 -5.07 -10.00
CA LYS A 234 -6.73 -3.87 -9.69
C LYS A 234 -5.34 -4.19 -9.15
N GLU A 235 -4.38 -3.38 -9.53
CA GLU A 235 -2.98 -3.52 -9.15
C GLU A 235 -2.57 -2.45 -8.14
N TYR A 236 -1.87 -2.88 -7.10
CA TYR A 236 -1.47 -2.02 -5.99
C TYR A 236 0.02 -2.17 -5.70
N ALA A 237 0.71 -1.05 -5.55
CA ALA A 237 2.06 -1.01 -5.01
C ALA A 237 1.99 -0.87 -3.48
N ILE A 238 2.68 -1.76 -2.78
CA ILE A 238 2.81 -1.78 -1.33
C ILE A 238 4.23 -1.33 -1.02
N VAL A 239 4.38 -0.07 -0.64
CA VAL A 239 5.67 0.61 -0.55
C VAL A 239 6.13 0.70 0.89
N GLY A 240 7.25 0.06 1.19
CA GLY A 240 7.91 0.18 2.46
C GLY A 240 8.53 1.56 2.65
N MET A 241 8.36 2.12 3.83
CA MET A 241 8.92 3.40 4.24
C MET A 241 9.55 3.29 5.63
N SER A 242 10.51 4.15 5.93
CA SER A 242 11.15 4.15 7.24
C SER A 242 10.16 4.31 8.41
N ASN A 243 9.00 4.90 8.19
CA ASN A 243 7.98 5.20 9.21
C ASN A 243 6.66 4.41 9.04
N GLY A 244 6.61 3.41 8.16
CA GLY A 244 5.42 2.60 7.92
C GLY A 244 5.38 1.99 6.52
N THR A 245 4.20 1.66 6.04
CA THR A 245 3.96 1.09 4.71
C THR A 245 2.87 1.88 4.01
N SER A 246 3.10 2.26 2.77
CA SER A 246 2.17 3.02 1.92
C SER A 246 1.47 2.09 0.94
N PHE A 247 0.22 2.39 0.61
CA PHE A 247 -0.58 1.66 -0.38
C PHE A 247 -0.99 2.60 -1.51
N VAL A 248 -0.65 2.23 -2.74
CA VAL A 248 -0.90 3.02 -3.94
C VAL A 248 -1.60 2.17 -4.98
N ASP A 249 -2.79 2.57 -5.43
CA ASP A 249 -3.49 1.97 -6.57
C ASP A 249 -2.79 2.43 -7.85
N ILE A 250 -2.18 1.50 -8.57
CA ILE A 250 -1.46 1.71 -9.83
C ILE A 250 -2.19 1.12 -11.04
N SER A 251 -3.45 0.72 -10.88
CA SER A 251 -4.28 0.16 -11.96
C SER A 251 -4.39 1.11 -13.17
N ASN A 252 -4.25 2.41 -12.95
CA ASN A 252 -3.91 3.38 -13.98
C ASN A 252 -2.46 3.81 -13.79
N PRO A 253 -1.50 3.16 -14.46
CA PRO A 253 -0.09 3.40 -14.22
C PRO A 253 0.37 4.83 -14.59
N GLU A 254 -0.37 5.55 -15.43
CA GLU A 254 -0.09 6.94 -15.76
C GLU A 254 -0.64 7.93 -14.72
N ASN A 255 -1.57 7.50 -13.85
CA ASN A 255 -2.14 8.35 -12.81
C ASN A 255 -2.45 7.56 -11.54
N PRO A 256 -1.44 7.06 -10.82
CA PRO A 256 -1.61 6.31 -9.59
C PRO A 256 -2.33 7.12 -8.50
N SER A 257 -2.99 6.40 -7.59
CA SER A 257 -3.72 6.99 -6.48
C SER A 257 -3.21 6.50 -5.13
N TYR A 258 -2.74 7.40 -4.28
CA TYR A 258 -2.40 7.09 -2.90
C TYR A 258 -3.66 6.79 -2.07
N LEU A 259 -3.73 5.61 -1.47
CA LEU A 259 -4.89 5.15 -0.71
C LEU A 259 -4.74 5.33 0.81
N GLY A 260 -3.52 5.39 1.30
CA GLY A 260 -3.26 5.53 2.72
C GLY A 260 -2.04 4.75 3.18
N ARG A 261 -1.84 4.71 4.49
CA ARG A 261 -0.65 4.08 5.07
C ARG A 261 -0.96 3.30 6.33
N LEU A 262 -0.21 2.23 6.56
CA LEU A 262 -0.10 1.53 7.82
C LEU A 262 1.13 2.06 8.57
N PRO A 263 1.00 2.72 9.72
CA PRO A 263 2.15 3.18 10.52
C PRO A 263 3.03 2.02 10.98
N THR A 264 4.33 2.30 11.19
CA THR A 264 5.24 1.30 11.77
C THR A 264 4.77 0.89 13.17
N GLN A 265 4.94 -0.39 13.51
CA GLN A 265 4.51 -0.92 14.81
C GLN A 265 5.26 -0.28 15.99
N THR A 266 6.53 0.05 15.81
CA THR A 266 7.37 0.67 16.84
C THR A 266 8.11 1.89 16.25
N SER A 267 9.42 2.01 16.45
CA SER A 267 10.23 3.11 15.94
C SER A 267 10.44 3.04 14.42
N ASN A 268 10.86 4.16 13.82
CA ASN A 268 11.29 4.19 12.44
C ASN A 268 12.53 3.30 12.23
N SER A 269 12.62 2.71 11.04
CA SER A 269 13.77 1.93 10.59
C SER A 269 13.97 2.11 9.10
N THR A 270 15.21 2.15 8.65
CA THR A 270 15.55 2.17 7.22
C THR A 270 15.17 0.84 6.56
N TRP A 271 15.27 -0.25 7.29
CA TRP A 271 15.01 -1.60 6.78
C TRP A 271 13.62 -2.08 7.12
N ARG A 272 12.85 -2.36 6.08
CA ARG A 272 11.49 -2.91 6.12
C ARG A 272 11.29 -3.75 4.87
N ASP A 273 10.73 -4.94 5.05
CA ASP A 273 10.43 -5.85 3.95
C ASP A 273 8.95 -6.29 3.99
N ILE A 274 8.41 -6.61 2.82
CA ILE A 274 6.99 -6.85 2.60
C ILE A 274 6.80 -8.01 1.64
N LYS A 275 5.95 -8.96 1.99
CA LYS A 275 5.46 -9.99 1.07
C LYS A 275 3.96 -10.16 1.23
N VAL A 276 3.32 -10.75 0.24
CA VAL A 276 1.86 -10.93 0.19
C VAL A 276 1.51 -12.41 0.17
N TYR A 277 0.46 -12.78 0.89
CA TYR A 277 -0.13 -14.11 0.86
C TYR A 277 -1.63 -14.04 1.19
N GLN A 278 -2.48 -14.73 0.41
CA GLN A 278 -3.94 -14.78 0.60
C GLN A 278 -4.55 -13.39 0.89
N ASN A 279 -4.29 -12.43 0.01
CA ASN A 279 -4.77 -11.05 0.14
C ASN A 279 -4.31 -10.29 1.40
N HIS A 280 -3.28 -10.76 2.08
CA HIS A 280 -2.70 -10.06 3.24
C HIS A 280 -1.25 -9.68 2.98
N ALA A 281 -0.89 -8.47 3.37
CA ALA A 281 0.49 -8.03 3.42
C ALA A 281 1.11 -8.41 4.78
N PHE A 282 2.28 -9.03 4.74
CA PHE A 282 3.10 -9.38 5.90
C PHE A 282 4.32 -8.48 5.88
N ILE A 283 4.51 -7.71 6.94
CA ILE A 283 5.46 -6.61 6.98
C ILE A 283 6.36 -6.77 8.20
N VAL A 284 7.66 -6.85 7.97
CA VAL A 284 8.69 -6.91 9.00
C VAL A 284 9.56 -5.67 9.00
N SER A 285 10.35 -5.46 10.03
CA SER A 285 11.33 -4.37 10.12
C SER A 285 12.42 -4.68 11.13
N GLU A 286 13.57 -4.06 10.96
CA GLU A 286 14.65 -4.09 11.96
C GLU A 286 14.40 -3.22 13.20
N ALA A 287 13.33 -2.43 13.21
CA ALA A 287 12.97 -1.67 14.41
C ALA A 287 12.76 -2.60 15.61
N SER A 288 13.39 -2.27 16.74
CA SER A 288 13.29 -3.08 17.96
C SER A 288 11.84 -3.26 18.41
N GLY A 289 11.44 -4.51 18.61
CA GLY A 289 10.08 -4.87 19.03
C GLY A 289 9.02 -4.75 17.94
N HIS A 290 9.43 -4.58 16.67
CA HIS A 290 8.48 -4.42 15.55
C HIS A 290 7.66 -5.69 15.32
N GLY A 291 8.26 -6.88 15.39
CA GLY A 291 7.56 -8.11 15.02
C GLY A 291 7.14 -8.15 13.56
N MET A 292 5.99 -8.78 13.29
CA MET A 292 5.39 -8.82 11.95
C MET A 292 3.97 -8.26 12.01
N GLN A 293 3.74 -7.18 11.25
CA GLN A 293 2.40 -6.64 11.02
C GLN A 293 1.74 -7.45 9.91
N VAL A 294 0.45 -7.70 10.04
CA VAL A 294 -0.39 -8.32 9.00
C VAL A 294 -1.51 -7.34 8.66
N PHE A 295 -1.72 -7.11 7.37
CA PHE A 295 -2.75 -6.19 6.89
C PHE A 295 -3.59 -6.84 5.79
N ASP A 296 -4.90 -6.86 5.96
CA ASP A 296 -5.85 -7.33 4.95
C ASP A 296 -5.96 -6.33 3.80
N LEU A 297 -5.41 -6.69 2.64
CA LEU A 297 -5.37 -5.83 1.46
C LEU A 297 -6.77 -5.60 0.84
N THR A 298 -7.75 -6.41 1.19
CA THR A 298 -9.13 -6.21 0.72
C THR A 298 -9.73 -4.91 1.28
N GLU A 299 -9.20 -4.40 2.38
CA GLU A 299 -9.58 -3.07 2.91
C GLU A 299 -9.27 -1.92 1.93
N LEU A 300 -8.39 -2.14 0.94
CA LEU A 300 -8.05 -1.12 -0.07
C LEU A 300 -9.13 -0.92 -1.14
N ARG A 301 -10.08 -1.87 -1.29
CA ARG A 301 -11.06 -1.89 -2.39
C ARG A 301 -11.96 -0.66 -2.46
N ASN A 302 -12.35 -0.09 -1.33
CA ASN A 302 -13.36 0.96 -1.25
C ASN A 302 -12.84 2.29 -0.69
N ILE A 303 -11.53 2.52 -0.77
CA ILE A 303 -10.92 3.74 -0.27
C ILE A 303 -11.17 4.89 -1.23
N SER A 304 -11.90 5.91 -0.78
CA SER A 304 -12.21 7.13 -1.53
C SER A 304 -11.31 8.32 -1.19
N SER A 305 -10.59 8.25 -0.08
CA SER A 305 -9.61 9.25 0.35
C SER A 305 -8.54 8.60 1.23
N PRO A 306 -7.29 9.10 1.17
CA PRO A 306 -6.20 8.51 1.94
C PRO A 306 -6.52 8.36 3.42
N THR A 307 -6.24 7.17 3.96
CA THR A 307 -6.56 6.81 5.34
C THR A 307 -5.33 6.30 6.10
N THR A 308 -5.39 6.29 7.43
CA THR A 308 -4.40 5.62 8.26
C THR A 308 -4.99 4.30 8.70
N PHE A 309 -4.38 3.20 8.25
CA PHE A 309 -4.82 1.84 8.55
C PHE A 309 -4.30 1.35 9.90
N SER A 310 -4.87 0.26 10.37
CA SER A 310 -4.42 -0.51 11.54
C SER A 310 -4.09 -1.95 11.11
N ASN A 311 -3.30 -2.66 11.92
CA ASN A 311 -3.04 -4.08 11.66
C ASN A 311 -4.32 -4.90 11.70
N THR A 312 -4.50 -5.82 10.77
CA THR A 312 -5.49 -6.90 10.86
C THR A 312 -5.06 -7.92 11.91
N ALA A 313 -3.76 -8.24 11.94
CA ALA A 313 -3.15 -9.08 12.96
C ALA A 313 -1.71 -8.62 13.25
N TYR A 314 -1.16 -9.10 14.36
CA TYR A 314 0.21 -8.80 14.77
C TYR A 314 0.87 -10.02 15.39
N TYR A 315 2.06 -10.36 14.90
CA TYR A 315 2.86 -11.44 15.44
C TYR A 315 4.10 -10.91 16.15
N SER A 316 4.21 -11.20 17.44
CA SER A 316 5.31 -10.74 18.32
C SER A 316 6.30 -11.84 18.68
N GLY A 317 6.31 -12.97 17.96
CA GLY A 317 7.19 -14.11 18.26
C GLY A 317 8.67 -13.85 18.00
N PHE A 318 9.00 -12.75 17.32
CA PHE A 318 10.35 -12.18 17.22
C PHE A 318 10.29 -10.66 17.44
N GLY A 319 11.43 -10.05 17.83
CA GLY A 319 11.50 -8.62 18.11
C GLY A 319 11.72 -7.75 16.86
N ASN A 320 12.48 -8.25 15.91
CA ASN A 320 12.84 -7.61 14.64
C ASN A 320 13.21 -8.67 13.61
N ALA A 321 13.11 -8.32 12.33
CA ALA A 321 13.62 -9.11 11.22
C ALA A 321 14.16 -8.17 10.14
N HIS A 322 15.14 -8.63 9.38
CA HIS A 322 15.72 -7.89 8.26
C HIS A 322 14.81 -8.02 7.03
N ASN A 323 14.55 -9.24 6.59
CA ASN A 323 13.71 -9.56 5.44
C ASN A 323 12.62 -10.57 5.82
N ILE A 324 11.68 -10.78 4.89
CA ILE A 324 10.66 -11.83 4.96
C ILE A 324 10.49 -12.47 3.57
N PHE A 325 10.48 -13.79 3.53
CA PHE A 325 10.04 -14.54 2.36
C PHE A 325 8.78 -15.35 2.71
N ILE A 326 7.90 -15.56 1.74
CA ILE A 326 6.71 -16.40 1.91
C ILE A 326 6.69 -17.47 0.80
N ASN A 327 6.60 -18.73 1.21
CA ASN A 327 6.26 -19.79 0.28
C ASN A 327 4.73 -19.91 0.24
N GLU A 328 4.15 -19.42 -0.85
CA GLU A 328 2.69 -19.39 -1.01
C GLU A 328 2.07 -20.79 -1.12
N ASP A 329 2.82 -21.78 -1.65
CA ASP A 329 2.36 -23.17 -1.78
C ASP A 329 2.15 -23.84 -0.42
N THR A 330 2.93 -23.43 0.58
CA THR A 330 2.93 -24.09 1.89
C THR A 330 2.32 -23.24 3.00
N GLY A 331 2.13 -21.94 2.76
CA GLY A 331 1.59 -21.01 3.74
C GLY A 331 2.54 -20.77 4.93
N TYR A 332 3.86 -20.78 4.68
CA TYR A 332 4.86 -20.42 5.67
C TYR A 332 5.59 -19.14 5.30
N ALA A 333 5.74 -18.28 6.29
CA ALA A 333 6.60 -17.10 6.23
C ALA A 333 7.93 -17.38 6.91
N TYR A 334 9.00 -16.95 6.30
CA TYR A 334 10.38 -17.04 6.78
C TYR A 334 10.83 -15.63 7.14
N ALA A 335 10.79 -15.28 8.43
CA ALA A 335 11.38 -14.03 8.92
C ALA A 335 12.87 -14.21 9.08
N ILE A 336 13.64 -13.38 8.40
CA ILE A 336 15.07 -13.52 8.14
C ILE A 336 15.83 -12.50 8.98
N GLY A 337 17.03 -12.85 9.44
CA GLY A 337 17.85 -11.95 10.25
C GLY A 337 17.30 -11.71 11.66
N THR A 338 16.49 -12.64 12.20
CA THR A 338 15.89 -12.50 13.53
C THR A 338 16.85 -12.90 14.63
N SER A 339 16.78 -12.23 15.78
CA SER A 339 17.57 -12.59 16.97
C SER A 339 17.01 -13.81 17.74
N THR A 340 15.85 -14.32 17.37
CA THR A 340 15.19 -15.43 18.07
C THR A 340 15.64 -16.81 17.59
N CYS A 341 16.28 -16.89 16.43
CA CYS A 341 16.75 -18.12 15.81
C CYS A 341 18.27 -18.09 15.65
N GLY A 342 19.00 -18.07 16.75
CA GLY A 342 20.44 -17.77 16.74
C GLY A 342 20.70 -16.30 16.41
N PRO A 343 21.93 -15.95 16.02
CA PRO A 343 22.27 -14.57 15.66
C PRO A 343 21.86 -14.21 14.21
N GLY A 344 20.60 -14.44 13.80
CA GLY A 344 20.09 -14.03 12.49
C GLY A 344 19.59 -15.15 11.58
N GLY A 345 19.28 -16.33 12.13
CA GLY A 345 18.67 -17.43 11.36
C GLY A 345 17.20 -17.18 11.01
N LEU A 346 16.60 -18.16 10.37
CA LEU A 346 15.21 -18.13 9.92
C LEU A 346 14.24 -18.41 11.07
N HIS A 347 13.32 -17.50 11.32
CA HIS A 347 12.16 -17.72 12.19
C HIS A 347 10.97 -18.05 11.29
N ILE A 348 10.55 -19.31 11.30
CA ILE A 348 9.50 -19.83 10.44
C ILE A 348 8.15 -19.66 11.14
N VAL A 349 7.21 -19.04 10.47
CA VAL A 349 5.87 -18.72 10.96
C VAL A 349 4.84 -19.39 10.05
N ASP A 350 3.93 -20.15 10.66
CA ASP A 350 2.73 -20.65 9.96
C ASP A 350 1.76 -19.48 9.80
N ILE A 351 1.43 -19.18 8.54
CA ILE A 351 0.51 -18.12 8.13
C ILE A 351 -0.64 -18.66 7.28
N SER A 352 -0.86 -19.98 7.30
CA SER A 352 -1.98 -20.62 6.59
C SER A 352 -3.33 -20.01 6.96
N THR A 353 -3.41 -19.42 8.16
CA THR A 353 -4.48 -18.51 8.57
C THR A 353 -3.86 -17.13 8.81
N PRO A 354 -3.89 -16.19 7.85
CA PRO A 354 -3.21 -14.90 7.92
C PRO A 354 -3.48 -14.08 9.19
N SER A 355 -4.70 -14.15 9.71
CA SER A 355 -5.12 -13.42 10.92
C SER A 355 -4.61 -14.06 12.24
N ILE A 356 -4.05 -15.28 12.21
CA ILE A 356 -3.58 -16.01 13.40
C ILE A 356 -2.20 -16.61 13.13
N PRO A 357 -1.17 -15.81 12.83
CA PRO A 357 0.18 -16.33 12.58
C PRO A 357 0.76 -16.99 13.84
N SER A 358 1.43 -18.14 13.67
CA SER A 358 1.99 -18.90 14.78
C SER A 358 3.40 -19.38 14.50
N LYS A 359 4.26 -19.45 15.54
CA LYS A 359 5.63 -19.97 15.39
C LYS A 359 5.60 -21.44 14.99
N SER A 360 6.36 -21.78 13.95
CA SER A 360 6.57 -23.15 13.50
C SER A 360 7.95 -23.68 13.89
N ALA A 361 9.04 -23.04 13.43
CA ALA A 361 10.40 -23.51 13.68
C ALA A 361 11.42 -22.36 13.68
N CYS A 362 12.64 -22.69 14.14
CA CYS A 362 13.85 -21.87 14.01
C CYS A 362 14.94 -22.68 13.31
N VAL A 363 15.57 -22.12 12.27
CA VAL A 363 16.64 -22.79 11.52
C VAL A 363 17.80 -21.85 11.28
N SER A 364 19.02 -22.32 11.49
CA SER A 364 20.26 -21.63 11.15
C SER A 364 21.37 -22.64 10.88
N ASP A 365 22.40 -22.24 10.10
CA ASP A 365 23.58 -23.07 9.86
C ASP A 365 24.84 -22.31 10.31
N PRO A 366 25.54 -22.78 11.37
CA PRO A 366 26.76 -22.14 11.89
C PRO A 366 27.93 -22.17 10.91
N ASN A 367 27.85 -22.86 9.78
CA ASN A 367 28.85 -22.81 8.71
C ASN A 367 28.64 -21.63 7.74
N THR A 368 27.62 -20.80 7.96
CA THR A 368 27.25 -19.62 7.18
C THR A 368 27.27 -18.36 8.04
N GLY A 369 27.08 -17.21 7.40
CA GLY A 369 27.16 -15.90 8.06
C GLY A 369 28.59 -15.51 8.46
N ARG A 370 28.81 -14.22 8.66
CA ARG A 370 30.11 -13.71 9.10
C ARG A 370 30.48 -14.28 10.48
N ASN A 371 31.69 -14.78 10.58
CA ASN A 371 32.22 -15.44 11.81
C ASN A 371 31.41 -16.68 12.26
N GLY A 372 30.69 -17.34 11.36
CA GLY A 372 29.94 -18.55 11.69
C GLY A 372 28.70 -18.27 12.56
N THR A 373 28.04 -17.14 12.34
CA THR A 373 26.85 -16.74 13.09
C THR A 373 25.62 -17.50 12.68
N GLY A 374 25.60 -18.10 11.49
CA GLY A 374 24.39 -18.68 10.89
C GLY A 374 23.37 -17.63 10.44
N TYR A 375 23.83 -16.39 10.24
CA TYR A 375 22.98 -15.30 9.74
C TYR A 375 22.58 -15.57 8.29
N SER A 376 21.30 -15.47 8.01
CA SER A 376 20.73 -15.38 6.67
C SER A 376 20.34 -13.94 6.41
N HIS A 377 20.76 -13.39 5.27
CA HIS A 377 20.38 -12.04 4.85
C HIS A 377 19.09 -12.07 4.05
N ASP A 378 18.97 -13.03 3.13
CA ASP A 378 17.75 -13.29 2.37
C ASP A 378 17.60 -14.79 2.06
N VAL A 379 16.38 -15.21 1.68
CA VAL A 379 16.08 -16.60 1.33
C VAL A 379 14.91 -16.66 0.35
N GLN A 380 14.97 -17.57 -0.62
CA GLN A 380 13.83 -18.01 -1.41
C GLN A 380 13.54 -19.48 -1.11
N CYS A 381 12.31 -19.82 -0.75
CA CYS A 381 11.88 -21.19 -0.46
C CYS A 381 10.79 -21.63 -1.44
N VAL A 382 10.99 -22.73 -2.12
CA VAL A 382 10.10 -23.22 -3.17
C VAL A 382 9.77 -24.70 -2.98
N ILE A 383 8.65 -25.16 -3.53
CA ILE A 383 8.47 -26.59 -3.78
C ILE A 383 9.32 -26.92 -4.99
N TYR A 384 10.41 -27.61 -4.73
CA TYR A 384 11.43 -27.87 -5.75
C TYR A 384 10.91 -28.82 -6.82
N ASN A 385 11.06 -28.43 -8.07
CA ASN A 385 10.74 -29.25 -9.26
C ASN A 385 11.88 -29.27 -10.31
N GLY A 386 13.07 -28.91 -9.88
CA GLY A 386 14.26 -28.87 -10.75
C GLY A 386 14.92 -30.23 -10.98
N PRO A 387 16.13 -30.23 -11.59
CA PRO A 387 16.81 -31.44 -12.07
C PRO A 387 17.21 -32.46 -10.99
N ASP A 388 17.47 -32.00 -9.74
CA ASP A 388 17.88 -32.93 -8.67
C ASP A 388 16.69 -33.75 -8.15
N THR A 389 16.49 -34.91 -8.75
CA THR A 389 15.31 -35.77 -8.52
C THR A 389 15.17 -36.26 -7.07
N ALA A 390 16.22 -36.19 -6.26
CA ALA A 390 16.17 -36.57 -4.85
C ALA A 390 15.35 -35.60 -4.00
N TYR A 391 15.10 -34.40 -4.51
CA TYR A 391 14.45 -33.29 -3.81
C TYR A 391 13.15 -32.81 -4.47
N VAL A 392 12.77 -33.35 -5.62
CA VAL A 392 11.51 -33.01 -6.27
C VAL A 392 10.31 -33.20 -5.33
N GLY A 393 9.46 -32.18 -5.24
CA GLY A 393 8.29 -32.13 -4.35
C GLY A 393 8.59 -31.78 -2.89
N LYS A 394 9.86 -31.54 -2.55
CA LYS A 394 10.27 -31.05 -1.23
C LYS A 394 10.34 -29.54 -1.19
N GLU A 395 10.17 -28.97 -0.03
CA GLU A 395 10.40 -27.56 0.16
C GLU A 395 11.88 -27.26 0.40
N ILE A 396 12.51 -26.67 -0.58
CA ILE A 396 13.93 -26.34 -0.59
C ILE A 396 14.08 -24.82 -0.51
N CYS A 397 14.96 -24.38 0.37
CA CYS A 397 15.28 -22.98 0.55
C CYS A 397 16.69 -22.67 0.03
N PHE A 398 16.81 -21.57 -0.71
CA PHE A 398 18.03 -21.02 -1.26
C PHE A 398 18.31 -19.71 -0.55
N GLY A 399 19.31 -19.69 0.29
CA GLY A 399 19.65 -18.55 1.15
C GLY A 399 20.91 -17.84 0.68
N SER A 400 20.89 -16.53 0.81
CA SER A 400 22.03 -15.62 0.69
C SER A 400 22.51 -15.27 2.09
N ASN A 401 23.52 -16.01 2.57
CA ASN A 401 23.92 -16.01 3.98
C ASN A 401 25.24 -15.24 4.21
N GLU A 402 25.28 -13.96 3.78
CA GLU A 402 26.45 -13.06 3.88
C GLU A 402 27.76 -13.62 3.26
N THR A 403 28.12 -14.85 3.56
CA THR A 403 29.41 -15.46 3.18
C THR A 403 29.25 -16.62 2.20
N LYS A 404 28.03 -17.08 1.96
CA LYS A 404 27.77 -18.27 1.14
C LYS A 404 26.37 -18.28 0.58
N VAL A 405 26.21 -18.93 -0.56
CA VAL A 405 24.91 -19.48 -0.97
C VAL A 405 24.64 -20.72 -0.11
N TRP A 406 23.46 -20.80 0.49
CA TRP A 406 23.02 -21.87 1.36
C TRP A 406 21.79 -22.56 0.78
N ILE A 407 21.82 -23.87 0.67
CA ILE A 407 20.69 -24.68 0.19
C ILE A 407 20.29 -25.65 1.30
N ALA A 408 18.99 -25.67 1.66
CA ALA A 408 18.49 -26.47 2.76
C ALA A 408 17.13 -27.11 2.49
N ASP A 409 16.92 -28.35 2.99
CA ASP A 409 15.63 -29.04 2.99
C ASP A 409 14.81 -28.62 4.23
N LEU A 410 13.82 -27.77 4.02
CA LEU A 410 12.92 -27.30 5.07
C LEU A 410 11.51 -27.89 4.98
N SER A 411 11.35 -29.03 4.30
CA SER A 411 10.09 -29.76 4.22
C SER A 411 9.54 -30.11 5.60
N THR A 412 10.41 -30.38 6.57
CA THR A 412 10.02 -30.57 7.98
C THR A 412 10.28 -29.30 8.78
N LYS A 413 9.23 -28.66 9.27
CA LYS A 413 9.30 -27.48 10.11
C LYS A 413 9.67 -27.85 11.53
N SER A 414 10.97 -28.01 11.81
CA SER A 414 11.50 -28.32 13.14
C SER A 414 12.75 -27.51 13.41
N ASP A 415 12.95 -27.16 14.67
CA ASP A 415 14.11 -26.38 15.09
C ASP A 415 15.41 -27.11 14.73
N ASP A 416 16.35 -26.36 14.13
CA ASP A 416 17.70 -26.81 13.84
C ASP A 416 18.67 -25.63 13.82
N SER A 417 19.68 -25.67 14.66
CA SER A 417 20.77 -24.68 14.70
C SER A 417 22.15 -25.31 14.47
N SER A 418 22.18 -26.56 14.01
CA SER A 418 23.39 -27.34 13.79
C SER A 418 23.87 -27.39 12.35
N GLY A 419 23.00 -26.94 11.41
CA GLY A 419 23.20 -27.08 9.97
C GLY A 419 22.79 -28.48 9.44
N GLY A 420 22.05 -29.27 10.22
CA GLY A 420 21.61 -30.62 9.84
C GLY A 420 20.58 -30.64 8.71
N LYS A 421 19.98 -29.50 8.36
CA LYS A 421 19.05 -29.34 7.23
C LYS A 421 19.74 -28.88 5.93
N THR A 422 21.01 -28.52 6.00
CA THR A 422 21.79 -28.06 4.85
C THR A 422 22.02 -29.20 3.87
N ILE A 423 21.71 -28.96 2.60
CA ILE A 423 22.00 -29.85 1.46
C ILE A 423 23.35 -29.45 0.84
N GLY A 424 23.54 -28.18 0.54
CA GLY A 424 24.71 -27.65 -0.12
C GLY A 424 25.10 -26.26 0.33
N LEU A 425 26.39 -25.95 0.14
CA LEU A 425 26.98 -24.65 0.44
C LEU A 425 27.84 -24.19 -0.74
N GLY A 426 27.42 -23.11 -1.38
CA GLY A 426 28.18 -22.44 -2.44
C GLY A 426 29.15 -21.41 -1.85
N SER A 427 30.42 -21.48 -2.28
CA SER A 427 31.47 -20.53 -1.88
C SER A 427 32.09 -19.87 -3.09
N TYR A 428 32.38 -18.57 -2.98
CA TYR A 428 33.06 -17.79 -4.03
C TYR A 428 33.90 -16.71 -3.36
N ASP A 429 34.56 -15.87 -4.15
CA ASP A 429 35.23 -14.68 -3.65
C ASP A 429 34.20 -13.59 -3.36
N ASN A 430 33.65 -13.64 -2.14
CA ASN A 430 32.51 -12.83 -1.73
C ASN A 430 32.92 -11.71 -0.77
N TYR A 431 32.12 -10.65 -0.77
CA TYR A 431 32.16 -9.57 0.21
C TYR A 431 30.87 -9.53 1.04
N TYR A 432 29.69 -9.76 0.38
CA TYR A 432 28.40 -9.88 1.08
C TYR A 432 27.37 -10.56 0.18
N THR A 433 27.22 -11.88 0.31
CA THR A 433 26.17 -12.62 -0.40
C THR A 433 24.82 -12.11 0.08
N HIS A 434 24.18 -11.25 -0.72
CA HIS A 434 23.09 -10.38 -0.32
C HIS A 434 21.71 -10.98 -0.58
N GLN A 435 21.36 -11.15 -1.87
CA GLN A 435 20.03 -11.63 -2.26
C GLN A 435 20.19 -12.48 -3.53
N GLY A 436 19.28 -13.44 -3.72
CA GLY A 436 19.27 -14.25 -4.92
C GLY A 436 17.87 -14.76 -5.25
N TRP A 437 17.68 -15.10 -6.55
CA TRP A 437 16.41 -15.62 -7.05
C TRP A 437 16.65 -16.78 -8.02
N LEU A 438 15.76 -17.81 -7.96
CA LEU A 438 15.82 -18.98 -8.83
C LEU A 438 15.19 -18.68 -10.19
N THR A 439 15.74 -19.29 -11.23
CA THR A 439 15.03 -19.46 -12.50
C THR A 439 13.82 -20.38 -12.32
N GLU A 440 12.80 -20.21 -13.15
CA GLU A 440 11.55 -20.97 -13.07
C GLU A 440 11.74 -22.50 -13.22
N ASP A 441 12.78 -22.92 -13.92
CA ASP A 441 13.17 -24.33 -14.09
C ASP A 441 14.04 -24.87 -12.94
N HIS A 442 14.29 -24.06 -11.92
CA HIS A 442 15.11 -24.34 -10.74
C HIS A 442 16.54 -24.84 -11.03
N LYS A 443 17.11 -24.47 -12.19
CA LYS A 443 18.48 -24.85 -12.55
C LYS A 443 19.52 -23.86 -12.12
N TYR A 444 19.14 -22.59 -12.07
CA TYR A 444 20.08 -21.51 -11.76
C TYR A 444 19.55 -20.64 -10.62
N PHE A 445 20.45 -20.23 -9.76
CA PHE A 445 20.21 -19.26 -8.69
C PHE A 445 21.05 -18.03 -8.97
N ILE A 446 20.40 -16.88 -9.20
CA ILE A 446 21.05 -15.62 -9.58
C ILE A 446 21.28 -14.79 -8.32
N VAL A 447 22.51 -14.41 -8.04
CA VAL A 447 22.92 -13.83 -6.76
C VAL A 447 23.69 -12.52 -6.95
N ASN A 448 23.41 -11.56 -6.11
CA ASN A 448 24.11 -10.28 -6.01
C ASN A 448 25.01 -10.23 -4.76
N ASP A 449 26.16 -9.57 -4.87
CA ASP A 449 27.10 -9.34 -3.77
C ASP A 449 27.21 -7.83 -3.47
N GLU A 450 26.38 -7.34 -2.53
CA GLU A 450 26.16 -5.91 -2.28
C GLU A 450 27.42 -5.10 -1.92
N LEU A 451 28.47 -5.71 -1.43
CA LEU A 451 29.60 -4.97 -0.87
C LEU A 451 30.89 -5.09 -1.67
N ASP A 452 30.91 -5.76 -2.80
CA ASP A 452 32.15 -5.96 -3.56
C ASP A 452 32.61 -4.68 -4.28
N GLU A 453 31.72 -3.88 -4.87
CA GLU A 453 32.04 -2.56 -5.41
C GLU A 453 32.41 -1.58 -4.28
N ASN A 454 31.66 -1.60 -3.17
CA ASN A 454 31.92 -0.72 -2.03
C ASN A 454 33.29 -0.98 -1.38
N ASN A 455 33.79 -2.20 -1.47
CA ASN A 455 35.12 -2.58 -1.02
C ASN A 455 36.19 -2.41 -2.11
N ASN A 456 35.86 -1.88 -3.28
CA ASN A 456 36.71 -1.71 -4.45
C ASN A 456 37.31 -3.05 -4.94
N ALA A 457 36.59 -4.15 -4.76
CA ALA A 457 37.01 -5.45 -5.28
C ALA A 457 36.78 -5.52 -6.78
N TYR A 458 35.66 -4.96 -7.22
CA TYR A 458 35.26 -4.85 -8.62
C TYR A 458 34.92 -3.39 -8.93
N ASN A 459 35.06 -3.02 -10.20
CA ASN A 459 34.82 -1.64 -10.64
C ASN A 459 33.37 -1.41 -11.03
N ASN A 460 32.62 -2.47 -11.30
CA ASN A 460 31.27 -2.47 -11.78
C ASN A 460 30.46 -3.58 -11.10
N THR A 461 29.14 -3.45 -11.08
CA THR A 461 28.19 -4.43 -10.54
C THR A 461 28.45 -5.84 -11.04
N ARG A 462 28.35 -6.82 -10.14
CA ARG A 462 28.67 -8.21 -10.40
C ARG A 462 27.52 -9.16 -10.04
N THR A 463 26.84 -9.68 -11.04
CA THR A 463 25.78 -10.68 -10.88
C THR A 463 26.32 -12.09 -11.10
N LEU A 464 26.15 -12.97 -10.14
CA LEU A 464 26.62 -14.36 -10.15
C LEU A 464 25.48 -15.30 -10.51
N ILE A 465 25.68 -16.11 -11.55
CA ILE A 465 24.73 -17.14 -11.97
C ILE A 465 25.23 -18.48 -11.48
N TRP A 466 24.56 -19.03 -10.47
CA TRP A 466 24.90 -20.31 -9.87
C TRP A 466 24.14 -21.44 -10.57
N ASN A 467 24.84 -22.46 -11.03
CA ASN A 467 24.27 -23.74 -11.40
C ASN A 467 23.96 -24.51 -10.11
N VAL A 468 22.66 -24.84 -9.94
CA VAL A 468 22.13 -25.58 -8.79
C VAL A 468 21.41 -26.86 -9.22
N GLU A 469 21.75 -27.39 -10.41
CA GLU A 469 21.20 -28.68 -10.87
C GLU A 469 21.57 -29.84 -9.94
N ASP A 470 22.70 -29.79 -9.24
CA ASP A 470 23.05 -30.63 -8.09
C ASP A 470 23.00 -29.74 -6.82
N LEU A 471 21.94 -29.87 -6.05
CA LEU A 471 21.74 -29.05 -4.84
C LEU A 471 22.82 -29.25 -3.79
N SER A 472 23.52 -30.39 -3.81
CA SER A 472 24.62 -30.67 -2.86
C SER A 472 25.93 -30.02 -3.26
N ASN A 473 26.07 -29.57 -4.51
CA ASN A 473 27.28 -29.00 -5.05
C ASN A 473 27.02 -27.77 -5.94
N PRO A 474 26.44 -26.68 -5.39
CA PRO A 474 26.21 -25.46 -6.16
C PRO A 474 27.53 -24.82 -6.62
N VAL A 475 27.62 -24.45 -7.89
CA VAL A 475 28.82 -23.85 -8.52
C VAL A 475 28.46 -22.62 -9.33
N VAL A 476 29.36 -21.62 -9.36
CA VAL A 476 29.20 -20.46 -10.26
C VAL A 476 29.40 -20.90 -11.69
N GLU A 477 28.36 -20.82 -12.51
CA GLU A 477 28.38 -21.13 -13.95
C GLU A 477 28.90 -19.94 -14.73
N THR A 478 28.37 -18.75 -14.48
CA THR A 478 28.69 -17.52 -15.21
C THR A 478 28.68 -16.33 -14.25
N THR A 479 29.51 -15.35 -14.56
CA THR A 479 29.48 -14.04 -13.90
C THR A 479 29.21 -12.97 -14.94
N TYR A 480 28.20 -12.15 -14.70
CA TYR A 480 27.91 -10.95 -15.49
C TYR A 480 28.45 -9.72 -14.78
N PHE A 481 29.14 -8.84 -15.52
CA PHE A 481 29.55 -7.52 -15.06
C PHE A 481 28.73 -6.45 -15.75
N GLY A 482 28.01 -5.66 -14.97
CA GLY A 482 27.21 -4.56 -15.48
C GLY A 482 28.05 -3.38 -15.98
N PRO A 483 27.42 -2.40 -16.63
CA PRO A 483 28.14 -1.27 -17.24
C PRO A 483 28.47 -0.14 -16.26
N THR A 484 27.98 -0.17 -15.02
CA THR A 484 28.09 0.94 -14.05
C THR A 484 28.82 0.54 -12.77
N PRO A 485 29.48 1.51 -12.11
CA PRO A 485 30.13 1.28 -10.82
C PRO A 485 29.18 1.37 -9.62
N SER A 486 27.87 1.33 -9.84
CA SER A 486 26.85 1.31 -8.81
C SER A 486 26.98 0.07 -7.92
N ILE A 487 26.31 0.04 -6.80
CA ILE A 487 26.17 -1.15 -5.97
C ILE A 487 24.95 -1.94 -6.45
N ASP A 488 25.06 -3.25 -6.59
CA ASP A 488 23.92 -4.11 -6.87
C ASP A 488 23.17 -4.46 -5.56
N HIS A 489 21.87 -4.83 -5.69
CA HIS A 489 21.01 -5.05 -4.53
C HIS A 489 20.02 -6.20 -4.78
N ASN A 490 18.74 -5.93 -4.94
CA ASN A 490 17.71 -6.95 -5.10
C ASN A 490 17.51 -7.37 -6.57
N ASN A 491 17.19 -8.64 -6.79
CA ASN A 491 16.83 -9.13 -8.12
C ASN A 491 15.63 -10.09 -8.07
N TYR A 492 14.86 -10.10 -9.15
CA TYR A 492 13.69 -10.96 -9.35
C TYR A 492 13.71 -11.50 -10.78
N ILE A 493 13.09 -12.67 -11.03
CA ILE A 493 13.15 -13.32 -12.33
C ILE A 493 11.73 -13.58 -12.86
N ILE A 494 11.53 -13.29 -14.14
CA ILE A 494 10.36 -13.69 -14.92
C ILE A 494 10.87 -14.23 -16.25
N GLY A 495 10.59 -15.50 -16.53
CA GLY A 495 11.09 -16.18 -17.72
C GLY A 495 12.62 -16.07 -17.83
N ASP A 496 13.10 -15.55 -18.95
CA ASP A 496 14.54 -15.36 -19.20
C ASP A 496 15.05 -13.94 -18.83
N LYS A 497 14.34 -13.21 -17.99
CA LYS A 497 14.72 -11.84 -17.60
C LYS A 497 14.95 -11.74 -16.10
N VAL A 498 16.07 -11.13 -15.73
CA VAL A 498 16.39 -10.77 -14.33
C VAL A 498 16.19 -9.27 -14.16
N TYR A 499 15.31 -8.88 -13.25
CA TYR A 499 15.00 -7.49 -12.91
C TYR A 499 15.79 -7.10 -11.67
N MET A 500 16.85 -6.32 -11.88
CA MET A 500 17.83 -6.00 -10.85
C MET A 500 17.68 -4.54 -10.40
N SER A 501 17.70 -4.34 -9.11
CA SER A 501 17.77 -3.02 -8.49
C SER A 501 19.22 -2.72 -8.16
N HIS A 502 19.81 -1.76 -8.87
CA HIS A 502 21.18 -1.33 -8.63
C HIS A 502 21.17 0.12 -8.13
N TYR A 503 21.35 0.33 -6.84
CA TYR A 503 21.25 1.61 -6.15
C TYR A 503 21.25 2.86 -7.08
N THR A 504 22.41 3.43 -7.35
CA THR A 504 22.54 4.69 -8.13
C THR A 504 22.35 4.53 -9.63
N SER A 505 22.23 3.32 -10.16
CA SER A 505 22.00 3.10 -11.59
C SER A 505 20.61 2.55 -11.95
N GLY A 506 19.72 2.47 -10.97
CA GLY A 506 18.31 2.23 -11.21
C GLY A 506 17.94 0.76 -11.43
N LEU A 507 16.81 0.55 -12.11
CA LEU A 507 16.34 -0.76 -12.56
C LEU A 507 17.13 -1.19 -13.78
N ARG A 508 17.67 -2.43 -13.75
CA ARG A 508 18.38 -3.07 -14.85
C ARG A 508 17.72 -4.39 -15.21
N ILE A 509 17.53 -4.66 -16.50
CA ILE A 509 16.94 -5.92 -16.96
C ILE A 509 18.01 -6.69 -17.74
N LEU A 510 18.38 -7.84 -17.19
CA LEU A 510 19.38 -8.75 -17.79
C LEU A 510 18.66 -9.88 -18.51
N ASP A 511 18.99 -10.11 -19.75
CA ASP A 511 18.56 -11.26 -20.55
C ASP A 511 19.49 -12.45 -20.26
N ILE A 512 18.91 -13.52 -19.73
CA ILE A 512 19.59 -14.77 -19.40
C ILE A 512 19.17 -15.95 -20.27
N SER A 513 18.49 -15.70 -21.41
CA SER A 513 18.14 -16.75 -22.39
C SER A 513 19.37 -17.56 -22.84
N ASN A 514 20.54 -16.91 -22.80
CA ASN A 514 21.82 -17.56 -22.93
C ASN A 514 22.65 -17.39 -21.66
N ILE A 515 22.55 -18.33 -20.73
CA ILE A 515 23.26 -18.34 -19.45
C ILE A 515 24.78 -18.13 -19.59
N SER A 516 25.38 -18.62 -20.65
CA SER A 516 26.82 -18.47 -20.88
C SER A 516 27.25 -17.07 -21.35
N SER A 517 26.29 -16.24 -21.75
CA SER A 517 26.56 -14.88 -22.26
C SER A 517 25.34 -13.99 -22.03
N PRO A 518 25.00 -13.69 -20.75
CA PRO A 518 23.90 -12.80 -20.43
C PRO A 518 24.16 -11.37 -20.90
N THR A 519 23.11 -10.64 -21.27
CA THR A 519 23.21 -9.28 -21.81
C THR A 519 22.18 -8.36 -21.18
N GLU A 520 22.55 -7.11 -20.88
CA GLU A 520 21.57 -6.09 -20.46
C GLU A 520 20.65 -5.75 -21.64
N SER A 521 19.35 -5.98 -21.48
CA SER A 521 18.36 -5.74 -22.51
C SER A 521 17.67 -4.39 -22.34
N ALA A 522 17.52 -3.89 -21.11
CA ALA A 522 16.85 -2.64 -20.84
C ALA A 522 17.28 -2.05 -19.48
N PHE A 523 17.08 -0.74 -19.31
CA PHE A 523 17.27 -0.10 -18.00
C PHE A 523 16.44 1.17 -17.83
N PHE A 524 16.19 1.53 -16.57
CA PHE A 524 15.63 2.81 -16.19
C PHE A 524 16.32 3.34 -14.93
N ASP A 525 17.00 4.47 -15.07
CA ASP A 525 17.76 5.08 -14.00
C ASP A 525 16.87 6.03 -13.17
N VAL A 526 16.56 5.66 -11.93
CA VAL A 526 15.74 6.46 -11.02
C VAL A 526 16.54 7.54 -10.28
N TYR A 527 17.89 7.51 -10.38
CA TYR A 527 18.81 8.41 -9.68
C TYR A 527 19.71 9.18 -10.67
N PRO A 528 19.18 10.18 -11.37
CA PRO A 528 19.88 10.83 -12.48
C PRO A 528 21.09 11.68 -12.06
N ALA A 529 21.42 11.72 -10.75
CA ALA A 529 22.53 12.52 -10.24
C ALA A 529 23.89 11.94 -10.63
N ASN A 530 24.06 10.63 -10.54
CA ASN A 530 25.30 9.91 -10.88
C ASN A 530 25.08 8.40 -10.75
N ASN A 531 26.05 7.59 -11.20
CA ASN A 531 26.10 6.14 -11.04
C ASN A 531 27.29 5.70 -10.15
N ASN A 532 27.65 6.50 -9.15
CA ASN A 532 28.77 6.21 -8.26
C ASN A 532 28.42 5.09 -7.29
N THR A 533 29.45 4.46 -6.74
CA THR A 533 29.32 3.46 -5.67
C THR A 533 28.81 4.15 -4.39
N SER A 534 27.48 4.14 -4.18
CA SER A 534 26.84 4.63 -2.96
C SER A 534 25.46 3.98 -2.79
N PHE A 535 24.96 4.00 -1.54
CA PHE A 535 23.66 3.44 -1.16
C PHE A 535 22.52 4.44 -1.35
N ASP A 536 22.51 5.18 -2.48
CA ASP A 536 21.47 6.12 -2.88
C ASP A 536 20.70 5.55 -4.08
N GLY A 537 19.49 6.01 -4.34
CA GLY A 537 18.69 5.62 -5.51
C GLY A 537 17.82 4.40 -5.27
N THR A 538 17.93 3.36 -6.10
CA THR A 538 16.99 2.23 -6.13
C THR A 538 17.21 1.25 -4.99
N TRP A 539 16.14 0.97 -4.18
CA TRP A 539 16.17 -0.10 -3.19
C TRP A 539 15.67 -1.43 -3.76
N SER A 540 14.47 -1.44 -4.33
CA SER A 540 13.84 -2.67 -4.81
C SER A 540 12.89 -2.40 -5.97
N ASN A 541 12.45 -3.46 -6.62
CA ASN A 541 11.45 -3.42 -7.67
C ASN A 541 10.45 -4.58 -7.54
N TYR A 542 9.28 -4.44 -8.13
CA TYR A 542 8.29 -5.50 -8.25
C TYR A 542 7.84 -5.62 -9.70
N PRO A 543 8.25 -6.68 -10.42
CA PRO A 543 7.98 -6.83 -11.84
C PRO A 543 6.77 -7.72 -12.17
N TYR A 544 6.07 -8.29 -11.18
CA TYR A 544 5.08 -9.37 -11.37
C TYR A 544 3.65 -8.88 -11.62
N TYR A 545 3.44 -7.60 -11.96
CA TYR A 545 2.10 -7.15 -12.32
C TYR A 545 1.69 -7.70 -13.68
N SER A 546 0.42 -8.09 -13.76
CA SER A 546 -0.17 -8.61 -14.98
C SER A 546 -0.24 -7.59 -16.12
N SER A 547 -0.26 -6.31 -15.79
CA SER A 547 -0.17 -5.22 -16.78
C SER A 547 1.22 -5.07 -17.42
N GLY A 548 2.23 -5.80 -16.93
CA GLY A 548 3.62 -5.69 -17.38
C GLY A 548 4.36 -4.47 -16.86
N VAL A 549 3.73 -3.60 -16.08
CA VAL A 549 4.42 -2.48 -15.43
C VAL A 549 5.30 -2.98 -14.29
N ILE A 550 6.31 -2.22 -13.97
CA ILE A 550 7.22 -2.48 -12.87
C ILE A 550 7.12 -1.33 -11.89
N ALA A 551 6.89 -1.62 -10.62
CA ALA A 551 7.01 -0.63 -9.57
C ALA A 551 8.43 -0.64 -8.99
N VAL A 552 9.05 0.52 -8.85
CA VAL A 552 10.43 0.69 -8.39
C VAL A 552 10.48 1.73 -7.29
N THR A 553 11.18 1.43 -6.20
CA THR A 553 11.42 2.41 -5.12
C THR A 553 12.78 3.07 -5.25
N GLY A 554 12.77 4.41 -5.30
CA GLY A 554 13.95 5.24 -5.04
C GLY A 554 13.96 5.68 -3.58
N ILE A 555 15.06 5.46 -2.86
CA ILE A 555 15.19 5.65 -1.39
C ILE A 555 14.72 7.04 -0.97
N ASP A 556 15.23 8.05 -1.62
CA ASP A 556 14.90 9.45 -1.33
C ASP A 556 14.05 10.11 -2.42
N GLU A 557 13.95 9.50 -3.58
CA GLU A 557 13.18 9.98 -4.72
C GLU A 557 11.68 9.73 -4.52
N GLY A 558 11.26 8.46 -4.47
CA GLY A 558 9.85 8.09 -4.40
C GLY A 558 9.51 6.81 -5.14
N LEU A 559 8.26 6.69 -5.57
CA LEU A 559 7.73 5.54 -6.31
C LEU A 559 7.73 5.83 -7.82
N PHE A 560 8.38 4.96 -8.57
CA PHE A 560 8.33 4.96 -10.04
C PHE A 560 7.47 3.80 -10.51
N VAL A 561 6.62 4.06 -11.49
CA VAL A 561 5.91 3.05 -12.27
C VAL A 561 6.46 3.14 -13.69
N VAL A 562 7.10 2.08 -14.14
CA VAL A 562 7.76 2.04 -15.46
C VAL A 562 7.22 0.87 -16.28
N ASN A 563 7.36 0.96 -17.60
CA ASN A 563 6.90 -0.09 -18.51
C ASN A 563 7.99 -0.41 -19.54
N PRO A 564 8.57 -1.60 -19.55
CA PRO A 564 9.45 -2.04 -20.60
C PRO A 564 8.73 -2.00 -21.96
N LYS A 565 9.40 -1.48 -22.99
CA LYS A 565 8.85 -1.50 -24.34
C LYS A 565 8.82 -2.92 -24.84
N GLY A 566 7.64 -3.39 -25.23
CA GLY A 566 7.51 -4.69 -25.87
C GLY A 566 8.26 -4.68 -27.21
N ASN A 567 9.09 -5.64 -27.44
CA ASN A 567 9.64 -5.88 -28.78
C ASN A 567 8.52 -6.40 -29.68
N VAL A 568 8.05 -5.54 -30.56
CA VAL A 568 6.92 -5.83 -31.46
C VAL A 568 7.36 -6.67 -32.69
N GLN A 569 8.62 -7.04 -32.81
CA GLN A 569 9.11 -7.81 -33.94
C GLN A 569 9.96 -9.01 -33.49
N GLY A 570 9.39 -10.22 -33.62
CA GLY A 570 10.14 -11.46 -33.59
C GLY A 570 10.31 -12.13 -32.22
N GLU A 571 9.64 -11.67 -31.18
CA GLU A 571 9.62 -12.36 -29.88
C GLU A 571 8.41 -13.29 -29.73
N ALA A 572 8.59 -14.32 -28.89
CA ALA A 572 7.49 -15.18 -28.51
C ALA A 572 6.44 -14.40 -27.68
N PRO A 573 5.16 -14.73 -27.81
CA PRO A 573 4.13 -14.08 -26.97
C PRO A 573 4.44 -14.30 -25.51
N THR A 574 4.41 -13.23 -24.72
CA THR A 574 4.40 -13.35 -23.25
C THR A 574 2.98 -13.71 -22.82
N VAL A 575 2.80 -14.93 -22.32
CA VAL A 575 1.52 -15.32 -21.76
C VAL A 575 1.40 -14.70 -20.37
N THR A 576 0.45 -13.80 -20.23
CA THR A 576 0.21 -13.06 -18.96
C THR A 576 -0.57 -13.89 -17.97
N TYR A 577 -1.48 -14.75 -18.46
CA TYR A 577 -2.27 -15.65 -17.63
C TYR A 577 -2.59 -16.96 -18.30
N ALA A 578 -2.70 -18.01 -17.50
CA ALA A 578 -3.41 -19.23 -17.82
C ALA A 578 -4.39 -19.50 -16.67
N VAL A 579 -5.60 -19.00 -16.78
CA VAL A 579 -6.61 -19.08 -15.72
C VAL A 579 -7.43 -20.35 -15.91
N PRO A 580 -7.30 -21.33 -15.01
CA PRO A 580 -8.16 -22.50 -15.03
C PRO A 580 -9.56 -22.15 -14.51
N SER A 581 -10.57 -22.70 -15.17
CA SER A 581 -11.96 -22.66 -14.74
C SER A 581 -12.63 -24.02 -14.95
N GLU A 582 -13.93 -24.16 -14.68
CA GLU A 582 -14.62 -25.44 -14.77
C GLU A 582 -14.56 -26.01 -16.20
N GLY A 583 -13.70 -27.03 -16.36
CA GLY A 583 -13.48 -27.68 -17.65
C GLY A 583 -12.89 -26.78 -18.73
N ASN A 584 -12.37 -25.61 -18.37
CA ASN A 584 -11.77 -24.67 -19.32
C ASN A 584 -10.44 -24.12 -18.80
N VAL A 585 -9.64 -23.59 -19.74
CA VAL A 585 -8.44 -22.80 -19.48
C VAL A 585 -8.50 -21.56 -20.34
N THR A 586 -8.48 -20.39 -19.73
CA THR A 586 -8.35 -19.12 -20.44
C THR A 586 -6.89 -18.71 -20.46
N LEU A 587 -6.32 -18.56 -21.64
CA LEU A 587 -4.98 -18.04 -21.87
C LEU A 587 -5.11 -16.58 -22.26
N SER A 588 -4.30 -15.72 -21.67
CA SER A 588 -4.19 -14.31 -22.03
C SER A 588 -2.75 -13.95 -22.28
N TRP A 589 -2.50 -13.04 -23.19
CA TRP A 589 -1.17 -12.57 -23.58
C TRP A 589 -1.20 -11.09 -23.92
N ASP A 590 -0.01 -10.48 -23.90
CA ASP A 590 0.13 -9.07 -24.27
C ASP A 590 -0.22 -8.82 -25.72
N LEU A 591 -0.80 -7.65 -26.02
CA LEU A 591 -1.10 -7.25 -27.38
C LEU A 591 0.19 -7.10 -28.20
N ILE A 592 0.35 -7.94 -29.22
CA ILE A 592 1.57 -8.03 -30.04
C ILE A 592 1.22 -7.77 -31.50
N GLY A 593 2.02 -6.94 -32.17
CA GLY A 593 1.96 -6.73 -33.59
C GLY A 593 0.93 -5.73 -34.07
N ASP A 594 0.41 -5.96 -35.27
CA ASP A 594 -0.54 -5.10 -35.98
C ASP A 594 -1.63 -5.94 -36.68
N SER A 595 -2.42 -5.33 -37.52
CA SER A 595 -3.52 -5.99 -38.24
C SER A 595 -3.12 -7.13 -39.16
N THR A 596 -1.81 -7.38 -39.36
CA THR A 596 -1.27 -8.50 -40.12
C THR A 596 -0.79 -9.67 -39.24
N THR A 597 -0.95 -9.52 -37.93
CA THR A 597 -0.45 -10.42 -36.89
C THR A 597 -1.56 -11.33 -36.36
N LYS A 598 -1.23 -12.57 -36.05
CA LYS A 598 -2.07 -13.49 -35.27
C LYS A 598 -1.23 -14.28 -34.29
N VAL A 599 -1.84 -14.74 -33.21
CA VAL A 599 -1.22 -15.59 -32.21
C VAL A 599 -1.70 -17.01 -32.41
N ASN A 600 -0.78 -17.91 -32.68
CA ASN A 600 -1.03 -19.36 -32.82
C ASN A 600 -0.89 -20.03 -31.47
N ILE A 601 -1.83 -20.85 -31.09
CA ILE A 601 -1.88 -21.57 -29.82
C ILE A 601 -1.76 -23.06 -30.08
N TYR A 602 -0.87 -23.70 -29.34
CA TYR A 602 -0.61 -25.13 -29.37
C TYR A 602 -0.89 -25.78 -28.03
N ARG A 603 -1.48 -26.99 -28.01
CA ARG A 603 -1.85 -27.72 -26.80
C ARG A 603 -1.37 -29.16 -26.84
N SER A 604 -0.88 -29.67 -25.72
CA SER A 604 -0.54 -31.07 -25.51
C SER A 604 -0.98 -31.53 -24.11
N VAL A 605 -1.02 -32.84 -23.91
CA VAL A 605 -1.08 -33.48 -22.59
C VAL A 605 0.29 -34.03 -22.17
N GLU A 606 1.31 -33.88 -23.01
CA GLU A 606 2.68 -34.27 -22.76
C GLU A 606 3.53 -33.06 -22.44
N GLU A 607 4.26 -33.13 -21.33
CA GLU A 607 5.20 -32.10 -20.88
C GLU A 607 6.40 -32.02 -21.82
N GLY A 608 6.89 -30.80 -22.10
CA GLY A 608 8.02 -30.57 -22.97
C GLY A 608 7.73 -30.82 -24.46
N PHE A 609 6.46 -30.79 -24.88
CA PHE A 609 6.10 -31.07 -26.27
C PHE A 609 6.71 -30.05 -27.24
N THR A 610 7.00 -30.54 -28.46
CA THR A 610 7.41 -29.67 -29.57
C THR A 610 6.18 -29.30 -30.39
N PRO A 611 5.89 -27.96 -30.57
CA PRO A 611 4.75 -27.51 -31.37
C PRO A 611 4.83 -28.02 -32.83
N SER A 612 3.70 -28.48 -33.34
CA SER A 612 3.53 -29.01 -34.71
C SER A 612 2.04 -28.92 -35.10
N ASN A 613 1.75 -29.18 -36.36
CA ASN A 613 0.37 -29.20 -36.84
C ASN A 613 -0.54 -30.19 -36.10
N SER A 614 0.03 -31.23 -35.47
CA SER A 614 -0.77 -32.22 -34.71
C SER A 614 -1.27 -31.75 -33.36
N ASN A 615 -0.64 -30.76 -32.77
CA ASN A 615 -1.02 -30.14 -31.52
C ASN A 615 -1.40 -28.64 -31.67
N PHE A 616 -1.51 -28.16 -32.92
CA PHE A 616 -2.09 -26.84 -33.21
C PHE A 616 -3.55 -26.80 -32.77
N LEU A 617 -3.93 -25.78 -31.99
CA LEU A 617 -5.27 -25.62 -31.45
C LEU A 617 -6.05 -24.54 -32.22
N VAL A 618 -5.53 -23.33 -32.28
CA VAL A 618 -6.22 -22.18 -32.89
C VAL A 618 -5.27 -21.04 -33.20
N SER A 619 -5.65 -20.16 -34.14
CA SER A 619 -5.05 -18.83 -34.32
C SER A 619 -6.02 -17.77 -33.87
N VAL A 620 -5.53 -16.75 -33.17
CA VAL A 620 -6.28 -15.57 -32.73
C VAL A 620 -5.74 -14.35 -33.45
N ASP A 621 -6.58 -13.72 -34.25
CA ASP A 621 -6.21 -12.54 -35.04
C ASP A 621 -6.08 -11.29 -34.17
N TYR A 622 -5.16 -10.38 -34.51
CA TYR A 622 -5.06 -9.05 -33.90
C TYR A 622 -6.41 -8.31 -33.95
N PRO A 623 -6.84 -7.58 -32.90
CA PRO A 623 -6.16 -7.30 -31.64
C PRO A 623 -6.51 -8.27 -30.50
N GLY A 624 -6.77 -9.53 -30.77
CA GLY A 624 -7.13 -10.53 -29.76
C GLY A 624 -5.96 -10.84 -28.83
N THR A 625 -6.21 -10.79 -27.54
CA THR A 625 -5.24 -11.03 -26.48
C THR A 625 -5.66 -12.14 -25.54
N GLU A 626 -6.71 -12.90 -25.90
CA GLU A 626 -7.27 -13.94 -25.05
C GLU A 626 -7.86 -15.08 -25.85
N TYR A 627 -7.79 -16.29 -25.33
CA TYR A 627 -8.46 -17.48 -25.85
C TYR A 627 -8.86 -18.41 -24.72
N THR A 628 -10.10 -18.92 -24.77
CA THR A 628 -10.59 -19.92 -23.81
C THR A 628 -10.66 -21.29 -24.49
N ASP A 629 -9.83 -22.20 -24.02
CA ASP A 629 -9.88 -23.61 -24.37
C ASP A 629 -10.89 -24.31 -23.47
N SER A 630 -11.89 -24.97 -24.05
CA SER A 630 -13.08 -25.45 -23.36
C SER A 630 -13.23 -26.98 -23.46
N SER A 631 -14.06 -27.51 -22.59
CA SER A 631 -14.40 -28.95 -22.55
C SER A 631 -13.18 -29.84 -22.23
N LEU A 632 -12.33 -29.37 -21.35
CA LEU A 632 -11.13 -30.03 -20.89
C LEU A 632 -11.46 -31.00 -19.72
N ASP A 633 -10.71 -32.09 -19.62
CA ASP A 633 -10.82 -33.00 -18.46
C ASP A 633 -10.12 -32.37 -17.24
N ILE A 634 -10.86 -32.13 -16.18
CA ILE A 634 -10.38 -31.53 -14.93
C ILE A 634 -9.33 -32.38 -14.20
N ASN A 635 -9.09 -33.62 -14.62
CA ASN A 635 -8.09 -34.50 -14.03
C ASN A 635 -6.77 -34.53 -14.80
N VAL A 636 -6.69 -33.86 -15.95
CA VAL A 636 -5.55 -33.87 -16.86
C VAL A 636 -4.83 -32.51 -16.81
N PHE A 637 -3.50 -32.53 -16.76
CA PHE A 637 -2.68 -31.36 -17.04
C PHE A 637 -2.61 -31.14 -18.55
N TYR A 638 -2.73 -29.87 -18.94
CA TYR A 638 -2.55 -29.42 -20.31
C TYR A 638 -1.35 -28.51 -20.39
N TYR A 639 -0.62 -28.61 -21.47
CA TYR A 639 0.59 -27.85 -21.74
C TYR A 639 0.36 -27.01 -22.98
N TYR A 640 0.62 -25.70 -22.90
CA TYR A 640 0.39 -24.76 -23.98
C TYR A 640 1.69 -24.06 -24.38
N LYS A 641 1.84 -23.81 -25.67
CA LYS A 641 2.86 -22.89 -26.21
C LYS A 641 2.21 -22.00 -27.26
N LEU A 642 2.58 -20.74 -27.26
CA LEU A 642 2.08 -19.73 -28.17
C LEU A 642 3.20 -19.22 -29.07
N SER A 643 2.86 -18.82 -30.30
CA SER A 643 3.78 -18.12 -31.21
C SER A 643 3.07 -16.97 -31.89
N VAL A 644 3.81 -15.97 -32.33
CA VAL A 644 3.30 -14.89 -33.18
C VAL A 644 3.54 -15.22 -34.64
N GLU A 645 2.52 -15.14 -35.49
CA GLU A 645 2.65 -15.23 -36.94
C GLU A 645 2.35 -13.86 -37.53
N THR A 646 3.30 -13.33 -38.33
CA THR A 646 3.15 -12.07 -39.06
C THR A 646 3.40 -12.32 -40.54
N ASN A 647 2.46 -11.92 -41.40
CA ASN A 647 2.56 -12.13 -42.83
C ASN A 647 2.81 -13.59 -43.27
N GLY A 648 2.27 -14.57 -42.52
CA GLY A 648 2.40 -15.99 -42.78
C GLY A 648 3.75 -16.60 -42.37
N GLN A 649 4.57 -15.85 -41.64
CA GLN A 649 5.82 -16.32 -41.03
C GLN A 649 5.61 -16.46 -39.52
N GLU A 650 5.79 -17.66 -38.99
CA GLU A 650 5.68 -17.97 -37.57
C GLU A 650 6.98 -17.63 -36.84
N GLY A 651 6.86 -16.88 -35.75
CA GLY A 651 7.95 -16.50 -34.86
C GLY A 651 8.29 -17.59 -33.81
N PRO A 652 9.16 -17.27 -32.85
CA PRO A 652 9.52 -18.19 -31.77
C PRO A 652 8.31 -18.50 -30.86
N PHE A 653 8.40 -19.65 -30.19
CA PHE A 653 7.37 -20.09 -29.26
C PHE A 653 7.61 -19.53 -27.85
N SER A 654 6.53 -19.23 -27.13
CA SER A 654 6.55 -18.92 -25.70
C SER A 654 7.13 -20.07 -24.89
N ASN A 655 7.48 -19.79 -23.64
CA ASN A 655 7.68 -20.83 -22.65
C ASN A 655 6.44 -21.72 -22.56
N GLU A 656 6.65 -22.98 -22.14
CA GLU A 656 5.55 -23.92 -21.96
C GLU A 656 4.75 -23.57 -20.70
N ILE A 657 3.44 -23.54 -20.83
CA ILE A 657 2.52 -23.24 -19.75
C ILE A 657 1.84 -24.54 -19.34
N LYS A 658 2.03 -24.94 -18.12
CA LYS A 658 1.39 -26.10 -17.50
C LYS A 658 0.18 -25.65 -16.68
N VAL A 659 -1.00 -26.11 -17.02
CA VAL A 659 -2.23 -25.75 -16.33
C VAL A 659 -3.18 -26.92 -16.28
N LYS A 660 -3.95 -27.02 -15.19
CA LYS A 660 -4.98 -28.06 -15.01
C LYS A 660 -6.31 -27.35 -14.83
N PRO A 661 -7.35 -27.69 -15.62
CA PRO A 661 -8.67 -27.13 -15.39
C PRO A 661 -9.15 -27.47 -13.97
N ILE A 662 -9.91 -26.56 -13.40
CA ILE A 662 -10.41 -26.72 -12.02
C ILE A 662 -11.94 -26.83 -12.02
N VAL A 663 -12.50 -27.21 -10.89
CA VAL A 663 -13.89 -26.95 -10.59
C VAL A 663 -14.08 -25.42 -10.50
N ALA A 664 -15.18 -24.90 -11.00
CA ALA A 664 -15.48 -23.47 -10.92
C ALA A 664 -15.29 -22.95 -9.49
N PRO A 665 -14.75 -21.76 -9.31
CA PRO A 665 -14.70 -21.16 -7.98
C PRO A 665 -16.13 -21.01 -7.45
N ASN A 666 -16.31 -21.34 -6.19
CA ASN A 666 -17.59 -21.19 -5.50
C ASN A 666 -18.10 -19.76 -5.60
N GLN A 667 -19.36 -19.59 -6.02
CA GLN A 667 -19.97 -18.26 -6.04
C GLN A 667 -20.41 -17.87 -4.63
N PRO A 668 -20.28 -16.60 -4.25
CA PRO A 668 -20.66 -16.17 -2.91
C PRO A 668 -22.15 -16.43 -2.66
N PRO A 669 -22.52 -16.94 -1.49
CA PRO A 669 -23.93 -17.06 -1.10
C PRO A 669 -24.57 -15.65 -1.05
N THR A 670 -25.85 -15.59 -1.28
CA THR A 670 -26.59 -14.30 -1.28
C THR A 670 -27.48 -14.16 -0.06
N ILE A 671 -27.71 -12.96 0.35
CA ILE A 671 -28.68 -12.54 1.37
C ILE A 671 -29.05 -11.08 1.13
N ASP A 672 -30.34 -10.75 1.23
CA ASP A 672 -30.78 -9.36 1.20
C ASP A 672 -30.45 -8.68 2.53
N THR A 673 -30.04 -7.43 2.49
CA THR A 673 -29.82 -6.65 3.72
C THR A 673 -31.14 -6.39 4.42
N PRO A 674 -31.34 -6.88 5.68
CA PRO A 674 -32.56 -6.60 6.43
C PRO A 674 -32.72 -5.09 6.68
N GLU A 675 -33.95 -4.64 6.81
CA GLU A 675 -34.23 -3.27 7.23
C GLU A 675 -33.80 -3.05 8.68
N ASN A 676 -33.47 -1.82 9.03
CA ASN A 676 -33.22 -1.44 10.42
C ASN A 676 -34.45 -1.69 11.27
N VAL A 677 -34.26 -2.19 12.46
CA VAL A 677 -35.36 -2.52 13.37
C VAL A 677 -35.28 -1.70 14.66
N GLU A 678 -36.46 -1.46 15.23
CA GLU A 678 -36.65 -0.72 16.47
C GLU A 678 -37.64 -1.48 17.35
N PHE A 679 -37.28 -1.72 18.61
CA PHE A 679 -38.15 -2.41 19.57
C PHE A 679 -37.73 -2.04 20.98
N PHE A 680 -38.51 -2.50 21.95
CA PHE A 680 -38.25 -2.18 23.37
C PHE A 680 -37.39 -3.29 24.03
N GLU A 681 -36.62 -2.91 25.03
CA GLU A 681 -35.95 -3.88 25.89
C GLU A 681 -36.98 -4.80 26.57
N ASP A 682 -36.51 -5.90 27.14
CA ASP A 682 -37.33 -6.96 27.73
C ASP A 682 -38.31 -7.64 26.78
N THR A 683 -38.16 -7.40 25.49
CA THR A 683 -38.96 -8.03 24.44
C THR A 683 -38.04 -8.73 23.42
N GLU A 684 -38.45 -9.87 22.90
CA GLU A 684 -37.80 -10.55 21.80
C GLU A 684 -38.37 -10.05 20.49
N LEU A 685 -37.48 -9.78 19.52
CA LEU A 685 -37.86 -9.46 18.14
C LEU A 685 -37.30 -10.49 17.16
N ASN A 686 -38.18 -11.08 16.36
CA ASN A 686 -37.80 -11.96 15.27
C ASN A 686 -37.65 -11.20 13.96
N VAL A 687 -36.44 -11.20 13.37
CA VAL A 687 -36.15 -10.57 12.07
C VAL A 687 -36.12 -11.63 10.99
N THR A 688 -36.97 -11.48 9.99
CA THR A 688 -37.02 -12.39 8.83
C THR A 688 -35.90 -12.05 7.87
N LEU A 689 -35.17 -13.04 7.43
CA LEU A 689 -34.11 -12.95 6.43
C LEU A 689 -34.66 -13.36 5.05
N SER A 690 -34.23 -12.68 3.99
CA SER A 690 -34.66 -12.95 2.60
C SER A 690 -33.46 -12.98 1.64
N GLY A 691 -33.69 -13.43 0.42
CA GLY A 691 -32.67 -13.46 -0.65
C GLY A 691 -31.56 -14.49 -0.41
N ILE A 692 -31.76 -15.44 0.50
CA ILE A 692 -30.76 -16.45 0.85
C ILE A 692 -30.65 -17.49 -0.26
N SER A 693 -29.46 -17.61 -0.82
CA SER A 693 -29.12 -18.69 -1.75
C SER A 693 -27.61 -19.01 -1.67
N TYR A 694 -27.21 -20.12 -2.24
CA TYR A 694 -25.81 -20.54 -2.36
C TYR A 694 -25.07 -19.94 -3.58
N GLY A 695 -25.48 -18.76 -4.09
CA GLY A 695 -24.78 -18.06 -5.16
C GLY A 695 -25.08 -18.52 -6.59
N GLY A 696 -25.85 -19.61 -6.80
CA GLY A 696 -26.23 -20.09 -8.12
C GLY A 696 -25.24 -21.06 -8.77
N ASP A 697 -24.39 -21.68 -7.99
CA ASP A 697 -23.53 -22.79 -8.43
C ASP A 697 -24.34 -23.97 -8.98
N VAL A 698 -23.72 -24.70 -9.90
CA VAL A 698 -24.40 -25.82 -10.60
C VAL A 698 -24.82 -26.91 -9.63
N ASN A 699 -24.09 -27.12 -8.57
CA ASN A 699 -24.39 -28.14 -7.54
C ASN A 699 -25.00 -27.44 -6.32
N PRO A 700 -26.13 -27.95 -5.81
CA PRO A 700 -26.73 -27.45 -4.58
C PRO A 700 -25.76 -27.55 -3.39
N GLN A 701 -25.67 -26.50 -2.61
CA GLN A 701 -24.80 -26.42 -1.44
C GLN A 701 -25.64 -26.24 -0.17
N ASN A 702 -25.08 -26.68 0.96
CA ASN A 702 -25.70 -26.46 2.27
C ASN A 702 -25.35 -25.06 2.76
N ILE A 703 -26.34 -24.38 3.32
CA ILE A 703 -26.16 -23.02 3.84
C ILE A 703 -26.16 -23.07 5.37
N THR A 704 -25.26 -22.31 5.95
CA THR A 704 -25.20 -22.03 7.39
C THR A 704 -25.36 -20.54 7.61
N ILE A 705 -26.23 -20.15 8.54
CA ILE A 705 -26.44 -18.74 8.90
C ILE A 705 -25.93 -18.52 10.32
N THR A 706 -25.21 -17.43 10.49
CA THR A 706 -24.77 -16.94 11.81
C THR A 706 -25.08 -15.46 11.93
N ALA A 707 -25.39 -15.01 13.15
CA ALA A 707 -25.62 -13.60 13.41
C ALA A 707 -24.86 -13.17 14.66
N LYS A 708 -24.31 -11.95 14.63
CA LYS A 708 -23.58 -11.36 15.76
C LYS A 708 -23.91 -9.88 15.89
N ALA A 709 -23.98 -9.41 17.11
CA ALA A 709 -24.06 -7.99 17.42
C ALA A 709 -22.66 -7.41 17.68
N ASP A 710 -22.40 -6.21 17.20
CA ASP A 710 -21.17 -5.49 17.51
C ASP A 710 -21.12 -5.04 18.98
N ASN A 711 -22.29 -4.74 19.56
CA ASN A 711 -22.42 -4.41 20.97
C ASN A 711 -22.87 -5.62 21.79
N SER A 712 -21.90 -6.36 22.33
CA SER A 712 -22.15 -7.53 23.18
C SER A 712 -22.68 -7.18 24.58
N GLU A 713 -22.69 -5.91 24.96
CA GLU A 713 -23.34 -5.45 26.21
C GLU A 713 -24.84 -5.21 26.01
N LEU A 714 -25.29 -5.11 24.77
CA LEU A 714 -26.71 -4.99 24.41
C LEU A 714 -27.31 -6.35 24.03
N PHE A 715 -26.56 -7.13 23.28
CA PHE A 715 -26.95 -8.49 22.86
C PHE A 715 -25.81 -9.47 23.13
N SER A 716 -25.99 -10.39 24.06
CA SER A 716 -24.95 -11.37 24.39
C SER A 716 -24.84 -12.48 23.33
N GLU A 717 -25.95 -12.82 22.69
CA GLU A 717 -26.06 -13.84 21.66
C GLU A 717 -27.28 -13.55 20.77
N ILE A 718 -27.18 -13.89 19.50
CA ILE A 718 -28.30 -13.81 18.55
C ILE A 718 -28.58 -15.22 18.04
N ASN A 719 -29.80 -15.69 18.22
CA ASN A 719 -30.17 -17.05 17.86
C ASN A 719 -30.74 -17.09 16.45
N VAL A 720 -30.22 -18.00 15.63
CA VAL A 720 -30.86 -18.43 14.39
C VAL A 720 -31.91 -19.48 14.74
N LEU A 721 -33.16 -19.27 14.30
CA LEU A 721 -34.28 -20.11 14.70
C LEU A 721 -34.29 -21.41 13.89
N GLU A 722 -34.09 -22.54 14.53
CA GLU A 722 -34.03 -23.88 13.87
C GLU A 722 -35.35 -24.27 13.19
N SER A 723 -36.49 -23.81 13.69
CA SER A 723 -37.82 -24.05 13.12
C SER A 723 -38.16 -23.15 11.93
N SER A 724 -37.41 -22.07 11.76
CA SER A 724 -37.48 -21.11 10.68
C SER A 724 -36.08 -20.56 10.44
N PRO A 725 -35.22 -21.26 9.66
CA PRO A 725 -33.84 -20.85 9.46
C PRO A 725 -33.70 -19.47 8.81
N GLU A 726 -34.78 -18.96 8.25
CA GLU A 726 -34.85 -17.62 7.64
C GLU A 726 -35.12 -16.52 8.65
N GLN A 727 -35.05 -16.78 9.95
CA GLN A 727 -35.23 -15.79 10.99
C GLN A 727 -34.14 -15.83 12.02
N ILE A 728 -33.84 -14.64 12.57
CA ILE A 728 -32.98 -14.48 13.74
C ILE A 728 -33.79 -13.84 14.87
N ALA A 729 -33.56 -14.30 16.10
CA ALA A 729 -34.16 -13.75 17.30
C ALA A 729 -33.21 -12.75 17.96
N LEU A 730 -33.62 -11.51 18.07
CA LEU A 730 -32.92 -10.44 18.80
C LEU A 730 -33.48 -10.37 20.21
N ILE A 731 -32.69 -10.77 21.20
CA ILE A 731 -33.05 -10.75 22.61
C ILE A 731 -32.06 -9.82 23.31
N PRO A 732 -32.47 -8.61 23.70
CA PRO A 732 -31.63 -7.73 24.47
C PRO A 732 -31.26 -8.34 25.82
N ILE A 733 -30.11 -7.97 26.33
CA ILE A 733 -29.78 -8.24 27.74
C ILE A 733 -30.72 -7.41 28.60
N GLU A 734 -31.25 -8.02 29.65
CA GLU A 734 -32.20 -7.42 30.60
C GLU A 734 -31.73 -6.02 31.00
N ASN A 735 -32.64 -5.05 30.95
CA ASN A 735 -32.40 -3.65 31.26
C ASN A 735 -31.25 -3.01 30.43
N LYS A 736 -31.10 -3.38 29.15
CA LYS A 736 -30.12 -2.79 28.24
C LYS A 736 -30.79 -2.23 27.00
N TYR A 737 -30.57 -0.97 26.76
CA TYR A 737 -31.08 -0.24 25.59
C TYR A 737 -29.96 0.50 24.86
N GLY A 738 -30.21 0.89 23.64
CA GLY A 738 -29.23 1.53 22.76
C GLY A 738 -29.29 0.99 21.35
N THR A 739 -28.25 1.20 20.59
CA THR A 739 -28.18 0.72 19.19
C THR A 739 -26.98 -0.20 19.03
N SER A 740 -27.16 -1.27 18.28
CA SER A 740 -26.11 -2.17 17.83
C SER A 740 -26.23 -2.43 16.35
N ILE A 741 -25.09 -2.59 15.67
CA ILE A 741 -25.06 -3.19 14.35
C ILE A 741 -25.18 -4.71 14.52
N ILE A 742 -26.05 -5.31 13.74
CA ILE A 742 -26.24 -6.76 13.67
C ILE A 742 -25.63 -7.23 12.35
N ASN A 743 -24.61 -8.07 12.41
CA ASN A 743 -23.97 -8.69 11.28
C ASN A 743 -24.52 -10.08 11.06
N VAL A 744 -25.12 -10.32 9.91
CA VAL A 744 -25.65 -11.64 9.52
C VAL A 744 -24.76 -12.20 8.44
N THR A 745 -24.15 -13.33 8.69
CA THR A 745 -23.29 -14.02 7.74
C THR A 745 -23.97 -15.30 7.26
N VAL A 746 -24.07 -15.41 5.97
CA VAL A 746 -24.51 -16.63 5.27
C VAL A 746 -23.27 -17.29 4.72
N LYS A 747 -23.09 -18.55 4.99
CA LYS A 747 -21.98 -19.36 4.51
C LYS A 747 -22.48 -20.62 3.85
N ASP A 748 -21.94 -20.96 2.68
CA ASP A 748 -22.15 -22.22 1.99
C ASP A 748 -21.01 -23.22 2.26
N ASP A 749 -21.12 -24.44 1.78
CA ASP A 749 -20.11 -25.49 1.88
C ASP A 749 -19.30 -25.70 0.59
N GLY A 750 -19.37 -24.75 -0.36
CA GLY A 750 -18.59 -24.76 -1.61
C GLY A 750 -17.10 -24.45 -1.41
N GLY A 751 -16.77 -23.76 -0.34
CA GLY A 751 -15.40 -23.47 0.08
C GLY A 751 -14.74 -22.35 -0.72
N VAL A 752 -13.46 -22.11 -0.41
CA VAL A 752 -12.70 -20.99 -0.98
C VAL A 752 -11.64 -21.42 -2.00
N LEU A 753 -11.64 -22.66 -2.42
CA LEU A 753 -10.69 -23.15 -3.43
C LEU A 753 -10.83 -22.35 -4.73
N ASN A 754 -9.71 -22.07 -5.36
CA ASN A 754 -9.64 -21.36 -6.65
C ASN A 754 -10.21 -19.93 -6.63
N GLY A 755 -10.13 -19.25 -5.47
CA GLY A 755 -10.72 -17.92 -5.30
C GLY A 755 -12.23 -17.93 -5.08
N GLY A 756 -12.80 -19.08 -4.74
CA GLY A 756 -14.20 -19.20 -4.34
C GLY A 756 -14.49 -18.38 -3.09
N ILE A 757 -15.71 -17.88 -3.01
CA ILE A 757 -16.19 -17.13 -1.84
C ILE A 757 -17.31 -17.94 -1.20
N ASP A 758 -17.10 -18.39 0.02
CA ASP A 758 -18.06 -19.25 0.75
C ASP A 758 -18.94 -18.48 1.73
N SER A 759 -18.82 -17.18 1.82
CA SER A 759 -19.59 -16.41 2.79
C SER A 759 -19.90 -14.99 2.34
N THR A 760 -21.07 -14.50 2.72
CA THR A 760 -21.52 -13.13 2.52
C THR A 760 -22.07 -12.59 3.82
N THR A 761 -21.67 -11.38 4.20
CA THR A 761 -22.13 -10.72 5.42
C THR A 761 -22.88 -9.45 5.06
N VAL A 762 -24.05 -9.27 5.64
CA VAL A 762 -24.83 -8.03 5.58
C VAL A 762 -25.05 -7.48 6.99
N SER A 763 -25.27 -6.19 7.09
CA SER A 763 -25.40 -5.52 8.38
C SER A 763 -26.60 -4.59 8.39
N PHE A 764 -27.29 -4.52 9.54
CA PHE A 764 -28.38 -3.60 9.78
C PHE A 764 -28.36 -3.09 11.23
N ASN A 765 -29.03 -1.98 11.50
CA ASN A 765 -29.10 -1.44 12.87
C ASN A 765 -30.30 -2.01 13.61
N ALA A 766 -30.08 -2.45 14.85
CA ALA A 766 -31.12 -2.75 15.82
C ALA A 766 -31.06 -1.70 16.94
N THR A 767 -32.16 -0.96 17.08
CA THR A 767 -32.31 0.03 18.15
C THR A 767 -33.30 -0.49 19.18
N VAL A 768 -32.82 -0.62 20.40
CA VAL A 768 -33.60 -1.03 21.58
C VAL A 768 -33.94 0.21 22.38
N TYR A 769 -35.20 0.44 22.57
CA TYR A 769 -35.70 1.56 23.39
C TYR A 769 -35.88 1.14 24.83
N PRO A 770 -35.64 2.03 25.78
CA PRO A 770 -35.87 1.73 27.19
C PRO A 770 -37.38 1.57 27.49
N VAL A 771 -37.66 0.69 28.43
CA VAL A 771 -38.95 0.57 29.12
C VAL A 771 -38.70 0.94 30.55
N ASN A 772 -39.57 1.77 31.11
CA ASN A 772 -39.40 2.14 32.49
C ASN A 772 -39.60 0.97 33.45
N ASP A 773 -38.53 0.64 34.15
CA ASP A 773 -38.51 -0.36 35.20
C ASP A 773 -38.87 0.25 36.55
N PRO A 774 -39.50 -0.51 37.44
CA PRO A 774 -39.72 -0.02 38.80
C PRO A 774 -38.41 0.06 39.59
N PRO A 775 -38.26 1.00 40.52
CA PRO A 775 -37.11 1.02 41.41
C PRO A 775 -36.87 -0.32 42.07
N SER A 776 -35.59 -0.68 42.21
CA SER A 776 -35.17 -1.97 42.78
C SER A 776 -35.79 -2.27 44.12
N ALA A 777 -35.95 -3.56 44.44
CA ALA A 777 -36.36 -4.00 45.76
C ALA A 777 -35.39 -3.48 46.82
N PHE A 778 -35.94 -2.98 47.92
CA PHE A 778 -35.20 -2.40 49.02
C PHE A 778 -35.78 -2.82 50.36
N GLY A 779 -35.05 -2.56 51.48
CA GLY A 779 -35.46 -2.93 52.81
C GLY A 779 -35.82 -1.71 53.68
N ALA A 780 -36.70 -1.90 54.63
CA ALA A 780 -36.91 -0.96 55.69
C ALA A 780 -36.02 -1.34 56.89
N ILE A 781 -35.12 -0.44 57.31
CA ILE A 781 -34.10 -0.73 58.33
C ILE A 781 -34.65 -0.60 59.77
N GLY A 782 -35.47 0.40 60.03
CA GLY A 782 -36.05 0.57 61.36
C GLY A 782 -35.97 2.00 61.85
N GLU A 783 -36.15 2.17 63.17
CA GLU A 783 -36.34 3.46 63.84
C GLU A 783 -35.19 3.73 64.82
N TYR A 784 -34.80 5.00 64.95
CA TYR A 784 -33.77 5.51 65.85
C TYR A 784 -34.32 6.73 66.65
N LEU A 785 -34.00 6.83 67.90
CA LEU A 785 -34.15 8.08 68.61
C LEU A 785 -33.05 9.05 68.24
N VAL A 786 -33.42 10.23 67.74
CA VAL A 786 -32.51 11.31 67.44
C VAL A 786 -32.05 11.96 68.76
N GLY A 787 -30.71 12.02 68.95
CA GLY A 787 -30.07 12.55 70.16
C GLY A 787 -29.27 11.49 70.93
N SER A 788 -29.82 10.31 71.15
CA SER A 788 -29.08 9.18 71.76
C SER A 788 -28.36 8.29 70.74
N GLY A 789 -28.79 8.32 69.46
CA GLY A 789 -28.33 7.41 68.45
C GLY A 789 -28.71 5.95 68.70
N GLN A 790 -29.52 5.70 69.66
CA GLN A 790 -29.82 4.35 70.08
C GLN A 790 -30.88 3.71 69.18
N TYR A 791 -30.55 2.56 68.62
CA TYR A 791 -31.48 1.73 67.86
C TYR A 791 -32.54 1.17 68.85
N LEU A 792 -33.80 1.30 68.50
CA LEU A 792 -34.85 0.73 69.28
C LEU A 792 -34.82 -0.79 69.19
N PRO A 793 -34.69 -1.53 70.29
CA PRO A 793 -34.44 -2.98 70.23
C PRO A 793 -35.61 -3.71 69.61
N GLY A 794 -35.27 -4.63 68.67
CA GLY A 794 -36.20 -5.44 67.90
C GLY A 794 -36.90 -6.52 68.75
N SER A 795 -38.15 -6.37 68.97
CA SER A 795 -39.14 -7.39 69.28
C SER A 795 -40.31 -7.16 68.34
N ASP A 796 -41.29 -8.09 68.25
CA ASP A 796 -42.42 -7.99 67.31
C ASP A 796 -43.20 -6.65 67.42
N PHE A 797 -43.16 -5.98 68.56
CA PHE A 797 -43.64 -4.62 68.75
C PHE A 797 -42.62 -3.82 69.57
N ARG A 798 -42.02 -2.84 68.93
CA ARG A 798 -41.18 -1.86 69.60
C ARG A 798 -42.04 -0.80 70.28
N THR A 799 -41.94 -0.63 71.60
CA THR A 799 -42.73 0.32 72.35
C THR A 799 -41.91 1.58 72.62
N LEU A 800 -42.34 2.69 72.04
CA LEU A 800 -41.79 4.02 72.29
C LEU A 800 -42.67 4.70 73.36
N TYR A 801 -42.07 4.88 74.52
CA TYR A 801 -42.68 5.66 75.58
C TYR A 801 -42.37 7.14 75.42
N VAL A 802 -43.38 7.98 75.28
CA VAL A 802 -43.18 9.42 75.22
C VAL A 802 -43.43 9.98 76.61
N THR A 803 -42.38 10.55 77.23
CA THR A 803 -42.35 11.11 78.54
C THR A 803 -42.09 12.62 78.51
N PRO A 804 -42.32 13.38 79.62
CA PRO A 804 -41.96 14.81 79.66
C PRO A 804 -40.46 15.08 79.37
N GLU A 805 -39.56 14.07 79.65
CA GLU A 805 -38.12 14.19 79.44
C GLU A 805 -37.75 14.04 77.99
N ASN A 806 -38.50 13.26 77.16
CA ASN A 806 -38.14 12.98 75.75
C ASN A 806 -39.13 13.57 74.73
N VAL A 807 -40.22 14.21 75.18
CA VAL A 807 -41.22 14.76 74.24
C VAL A 807 -40.69 15.78 73.25
N ALA A 808 -39.56 16.40 73.60
CA ALA A 808 -38.89 17.32 72.71
C ALA A 808 -37.97 16.60 71.66
N ASP A 809 -37.73 15.30 71.84
CA ASP A 809 -36.91 14.50 70.92
C ASP A 809 -37.67 14.13 69.65
N SER A 810 -37.00 13.46 68.76
CA SER A 810 -37.58 12.99 67.49
C SER A 810 -37.22 11.50 67.26
N ILE A 811 -38.09 10.82 66.55
CA ILE A 811 -37.82 9.47 66.02
C ILE A 811 -37.52 9.55 64.53
N LYS A 812 -36.48 8.87 64.13
CA LYS A 812 -36.09 8.79 62.74
C LYS A 812 -36.34 7.37 62.18
N PHE A 813 -37.19 7.32 61.21
CA PHE A 813 -37.42 6.12 60.42
C PHE A 813 -36.47 6.09 59.24
N VAL A 814 -35.80 4.96 59.01
CA VAL A 814 -34.77 4.79 58.01
C VAL A 814 -35.06 3.56 57.13
N TRP A 815 -34.84 3.70 55.88
CA TRP A 815 -34.93 2.60 54.91
C TRP A 815 -33.69 2.56 53.98
N GLU A 816 -33.46 1.43 53.35
CA GLU A 816 -32.39 1.30 52.34
C GLU A 816 -32.71 2.13 51.10
N PRO A 817 -31.74 2.74 50.47
CA PRO A 817 -31.98 3.38 49.18
C PRO A 817 -32.26 2.31 48.11
N ALA A 818 -33.35 2.49 47.39
CA ALA A 818 -33.59 1.76 46.16
C ALA A 818 -32.81 2.41 45.01
N ALA A 819 -32.30 1.62 44.10
CA ALA A 819 -31.72 2.08 42.86
C ALA A 819 -32.74 1.90 41.74
N ASP A 820 -32.72 2.80 40.81
CA ASP A 820 -33.46 2.70 39.59
C ASP A 820 -32.51 2.25 38.47
N VAL A 821 -32.89 1.26 37.69
CA VAL A 821 -32.01 0.69 36.65
C VAL A 821 -31.94 1.60 35.44
N ASP A 822 -32.97 2.38 35.18
CA ASP A 822 -33.01 3.41 34.14
C ASP A 822 -32.25 4.68 34.52
N GLY A 823 -31.89 4.78 35.79
CA GLY A 823 -31.21 5.94 36.35
C GLY A 823 -32.15 7.07 36.78
N ASP A 824 -33.43 6.79 36.87
CA ASP A 824 -34.43 7.76 37.31
C ASP A 824 -34.29 8.12 38.78
N ASN A 825 -34.77 9.29 39.12
CA ASN A 825 -34.70 9.79 40.48
C ASN A 825 -35.72 9.12 41.39
N VAL A 826 -35.27 8.21 42.22
CA VAL A 826 -36.12 7.49 43.16
C VAL A 826 -36.61 8.43 44.30
N GLN A 827 -37.92 8.44 44.50
CA GLN A 827 -38.55 9.13 45.59
C GLN A 827 -39.29 8.15 46.51
N TYR A 828 -39.39 8.46 47.76
CA TYR A 828 -39.94 7.57 48.80
C TYR A 828 -41.15 8.17 49.46
N ARG A 829 -42.11 7.32 49.87
CA ARG A 829 -43.24 7.68 50.70
C ARG A 829 -43.50 6.65 51.77
N MET A 830 -43.42 7.03 53.02
CA MET A 830 -43.70 6.15 54.10
C MET A 830 -45.22 6.00 54.29
N ILE A 831 -45.65 4.79 54.57
CA ILE A 831 -47.09 4.45 54.86
C ILE A 831 -47.16 3.76 56.22
N GLY A 832 -48.10 4.25 57.02
CA GLY A 832 -48.44 3.60 58.31
C GLY A 832 -49.77 2.83 58.19
N TYR A 833 -49.86 1.74 58.93
CA TYR A 833 -50.99 0.84 58.96
C TYR A 833 -51.43 0.52 60.38
N GLN A 834 -52.72 0.16 60.60
CA GLN A 834 -53.29 -0.41 61.80
C GLN A 834 -53.07 0.46 63.04
N GLY A 835 -53.34 1.75 62.94
CA GLY A 835 -53.24 2.69 64.09
C GLY A 835 -51.99 3.61 63.97
N LEU A 836 -51.21 3.45 62.98
CA LEU A 836 -50.07 4.33 62.58
C LEU A 836 -50.31 5.11 61.32
N GLU A 837 -51.56 5.23 60.82
CA GLU A 837 -51.90 5.87 59.55
C GLU A 837 -51.42 7.34 59.49
N PHE A 838 -51.28 7.97 60.62
CA PHE A 838 -50.74 9.34 60.79
C PHE A 838 -49.27 9.47 60.44
N LEU A 839 -48.53 8.32 60.39
CA LEU A 839 -47.12 8.28 59.84
C LEU A 839 -47.11 8.32 58.36
N SER A 840 -48.23 8.16 57.65
CA SER A 840 -48.27 8.16 56.22
C SER A 840 -47.94 9.56 55.66
N MET A 841 -46.92 9.61 54.80
CA MET A 841 -46.55 10.86 54.10
C MET A 841 -47.51 11.15 52.97
N THR A 842 -47.88 12.40 52.81
CA THR A 842 -48.73 12.85 51.69
C THR A 842 -47.93 13.19 50.47
N THR A 843 -46.66 13.45 50.63
CA THR A 843 -45.71 13.79 49.57
C THR A 843 -44.54 12.83 49.55
N TYR A 844 -43.92 12.67 48.38
CA TYR A 844 -42.66 11.90 48.21
C TYR A 844 -41.44 12.73 48.62
N THR A 845 -40.39 12.08 49.03
CA THR A 845 -39.09 12.65 49.41
C THR A 845 -37.97 11.88 48.71
N SER A 846 -36.88 12.54 48.36
CA SER A 846 -35.64 11.88 47.91
C SER A 846 -34.81 11.34 49.05
N ASP A 847 -35.10 11.71 50.30
CA ASP A 847 -34.35 11.20 51.45
C ASP A 847 -34.75 9.76 51.76
N ASN A 848 -33.82 8.92 52.12
CA ASN A 848 -34.04 7.54 52.55
C ASN A 848 -34.34 7.45 54.07
N PHE A 849 -34.89 8.51 54.62
CA PHE A 849 -35.33 8.58 55.99
C PHE A 849 -36.44 9.63 56.16
N LYS A 850 -37.19 9.49 57.28
CA LYS A 850 -38.14 10.49 57.76
C LYS A 850 -38.04 10.66 59.24
N THR A 851 -38.02 11.89 59.68
CA THR A 851 -38.00 12.23 61.14
C THR A 851 -39.33 12.82 61.56
N TRP A 852 -39.85 12.35 62.68
CA TRP A 852 -41.05 12.86 63.34
C TRP A 852 -40.65 13.31 64.74
N ALA A 853 -41.12 14.53 65.14
CA ALA A 853 -40.97 14.94 66.50
C ALA A 853 -41.93 14.14 67.41
N LEU A 854 -41.46 13.67 68.55
CA LEU A 854 -42.25 12.85 69.48
C LEU A 854 -43.53 13.58 69.96
N LYS A 855 -43.44 14.88 70.12
CA LYS A 855 -44.62 15.74 70.46
C LYS A 855 -45.71 15.66 69.37
N ASP A 856 -45.31 15.53 68.08
CA ASP A 856 -46.31 15.52 67.02
C ASP A 856 -46.90 14.10 66.85
N LEU A 857 -46.20 13.07 67.26
CA LEU A 857 -46.72 11.69 67.26
C LEU A 857 -47.88 11.55 68.30
N ILE A 858 -47.73 12.12 69.52
CA ILE A 858 -48.80 12.08 70.51
C ILE A 858 -49.92 13.06 70.18
N ALA A 859 -49.68 14.15 69.52
CA ALA A 859 -50.73 15.11 69.10
C ALA A 859 -51.65 14.54 68.03
N GLN A 860 -51.21 13.52 67.26
CA GLN A 860 -52.02 12.84 66.22
C GLN A 860 -52.84 11.66 66.81
N THR A 861 -52.61 11.27 68.03
CA THR A 861 -53.43 10.28 68.76
C THR A 861 -54.53 11.00 69.57
N ASP A 862 -55.76 10.89 69.16
CA ASP A 862 -56.94 11.61 69.77
C ASP A 862 -57.21 11.31 71.19
N THR A 863 -56.48 10.47 71.85
CA THR A 863 -56.54 10.11 73.25
C THR A 863 -55.19 9.78 73.80
N VAL A 864 -54.90 10.00 75.07
CA VAL A 864 -53.74 9.54 75.85
C VAL A 864 -53.64 8.01 75.79
N THR A 865 -53.62 7.45 74.66
CA THR A 865 -53.75 6.01 74.45
C THR A 865 -52.59 5.51 73.61
N VAL A 866 -52.41 4.24 73.67
CA VAL A 866 -51.41 3.51 72.96
C VAL A 866 -51.86 3.35 71.52
N SER A 867 -51.06 3.86 70.53
CA SER A 867 -51.23 3.59 69.11
C SER A 867 -50.21 2.55 68.75
N GLU A 868 -50.62 1.47 68.13
CA GLU A 868 -49.78 0.42 67.67
C GLU A 868 -50.17 -0.01 66.25
N GLY A 869 -49.16 -0.31 65.42
CA GLY A 869 -49.30 -0.66 63.97
C GLY A 869 -48.02 -1.00 63.31
N ALA A 870 -48.05 -1.00 62.04
CA ALA A 870 -46.87 -1.25 61.20
C ALA A 870 -46.69 -0.07 60.26
N TRP A 871 -45.48 0.09 59.76
CA TRP A 871 -45.13 1.03 58.70
C TRP A 871 -44.34 0.35 57.57
N ASN A 872 -44.41 0.91 56.40
CA ASN A 872 -43.62 0.48 55.27
C ASN A 872 -43.32 1.69 54.39
N VAL A 873 -42.53 1.47 53.34
CA VAL A 873 -42.13 2.52 52.41
C VAL A 873 -42.38 2.10 51.00
N ILE A 874 -42.83 3.00 50.18
CA ILE A 874 -42.95 2.85 48.71
C ILE A 874 -41.87 3.73 48.11
N ALA A 875 -41.10 3.15 47.20
CA ALA A 875 -40.21 3.86 46.28
C ALA A 875 -40.88 4.02 44.90
N THR A 876 -40.68 5.12 44.25
CA THR A 876 -41.19 5.41 42.93
C THR A 876 -40.18 6.25 42.15
N ASP A 877 -40.11 6.01 40.86
CA ASP A 877 -39.42 6.81 39.84
C ASP A 877 -40.33 7.92 39.25
N GLY A 878 -41.60 7.93 39.63
CA GLY A 878 -42.62 8.81 39.08
C GLY A 878 -43.56 8.14 38.08
N GLN A 879 -43.23 6.99 37.54
CA GLN A 879 -44.02 6.21 36.59
C GLN A 879 -44.47 4.87 37.17
N SER A 880 -43.59 4.21 37.89
CA SER A 880 -43.78 2.92 38.53
C SER A 880 -43.43 2.98 40.04
N PHE A 881 -43.66 1.92 40.76
CA PHE A 881 -43.32 1.87 42.18
C PHE A 881 -42.99 0.45 42.65
N ASN A 882 -42.15 0.37 43.69
CA ASN A 882 -41.90 -0.84 44.44
C ASN A 882 -42.06 -0.60 45.94
N THR A 883 -42.46 -1.61 46.67
CA THR A 883 -42.65 -1.57 48.09
C THR A 883 -41.53 -2.29 48.83
N ALA A 884 -41.07 -1.76 49.98
CA ALA A 884 -40.01 -2.41 50.73
C ALA A 884 -40.33 -3.89 50.98
N ILE A 885 -39.38 -4.78 50.78
CA ILE A 885 -39.53 -6.24 50.90
C ILE A 885 -39.99 -6.66 52.29
N ALA A 886 -39.52 -5.95 53.32
CA ALA A 886 -39.92 -6.20 54.73
C ALA A 886 -40.66 -5.01 55.29
N ILE A 887 -41.70 -5.27 56.05
CA ILE A 887 -42.37 -4.25 56.84
C ILE A 887 -41.31 -3.59 57.73
N GLY A 888 -41.20 -2.26 57.74
CA GLY A 888 -40.18 -1.50 58.43
C GLY A 888 -40.20 -1.71 59.97
N GLY A 889 -41.33 -2.08 60.50
CA GLY A 889 -41.42 -2.47 61.91
C GLY A 889 -42.87 -2.38 62.41
N LYS A 890 -43.14 -3.04 63.52
CA LYS A 890 -44.34 -2.86 64.35
C LYS A 890 -43.97 -1.93 65.51
N LEU A 891 -44.55 -0.78 65.50
CA LEU A 891 -44.27 0.25 66.51
C LEU A 891 -45.49 0.51 67.39
N ARG A 892 -45.28 0.59 68.66
CA ARG A 892 -46.28 1.01 69.67
C ARG A 892 -45.82 2.34 70.25
N VAL A 893 -46.61 3.35 70.09
CA VAL A 893 -46.38 4.65 70.70
C VAL A 893 -47.29 4.76 71.94
N ASP A 894 -46.70 4.92 73.16
CA ASP A 894 -47.42 4.98 74.46
C ASP A 894 -47.09 6.33 75.09
N GLY A 895 -48.09 7.24 75.15
CA GLY A 895 -48.01 8.58 75.80
C GLY A 895 -48.61 8.66 77.15
N ARG A 896 -48.84 7.55 77.82
CA ARG A 896 -49.49 7.52 79.10
C ARG A 896 -48.60 7.80 80.31
N GLN A 897 -47.29 8.00 80.15
CA GLN A 897 -46.37 8.29 81.23
C GLN A 897 -46.03 9.81 81.30
#